data_49e2aa9cf32138632e19bf83da26dd80
#
_entry.id   49e2aa9cf32138632e19bf83da26dd80
#
_cell.length_a   1.000
_cell.length_b   1.000
_cell.length_c   1.000
_cell.angle_alpha   90.00
_cell.angle_beta   90.00
_cell.angle_gamma   90.00
#
_symmetry.space_group_name_H-M   'P 1'
#
loop_
_entity.id
_entity.type
_entity.pdbx_description
1 polymer ?
#
loop_
_entity_poly.entity_id
_entity_poly.type
_entity_poly.pdbx_seq_one_letter_code
_entity_poly.pdbx_strand_id
1 'polypeptide(L)'
;MTDLIRKFRSRRKRFQKWFLAWSRLESWPKNLYFRLSTRLFLLLALTGLSLVLTSSRRAYNPFFDIREGSVADRDIIAPFDFPVYKNETELAQERAAATAAVRPVIEYLPDVREAVVSDLLAFFDKIQKLRKTSAVAKQIVSWDKFVKRSGQQQARFTIKPVVLNELYAIDSLLSLSDEEIVYLLDPVRSNLVRNRLKDFLSTRLRDGVISDETLKRITNQEVLVRREGEEKVLARGELLSVEQVLEQAMSILVDPDYPEVSKSLLIQTLRRFLKPNLIYNLTETDRQRQLAAAAVKLTRDEMVLEEEKIIGRGERITLRQMERLQNLKAELEKRQLLSGERNQLRRELGISLVYLSILFSLGLYLFLYRREVYEKYSSLLIIALSFVLVQIIAWYVLGSEELPSYLVPVVIASILISYLLDDQIALASTFCLALVLAVQANFSISILILALGAGATAAISVRRVESRKGQYVPIIYVSAAYLLILLALDYGYRGEDLQSVMVAAGWCGVNATVSTFITIALLPLFESLFKITSNFTLLELGDLNRPLLKRLALEAPGTYHHSIIIGSLAEAAAAGIGANPVYARVASYYHDIGKIKQPLYFIENQSGRPNPHDKLNPKMSSLIISNHVKEGVELARRARLPECIIDVIRQHHGDQSISFFYSKEKEQNPGTTLREGDFCYPGPRPMTREAAIIMIADAAESAARTLSEPSVTRIRTLVKSLIEAKLQDGQLDNVELTLRDIHRIREEFVNILIGVHHSRIDYPPKQEKARDASQPAVEAEAPVEPDDQDNPRSALYSAEKDDSRNSQGSRSG
;
A
#
# COMPACT_ATOMS: atom_id res chain seq x y z
N MET A 1 -17.76 13.97 -21.64
CA MET A 1 -16.56 13.24 -22.13
C MET A 1 -15.53 14.17 -22.77
N THR A 2 -15.93 15.14 -23.59
CA THR A 2 -15.05 16.15 -24.21
C THR A 2 -14.31 17.06 -23.24
N ASP A 3 -14.94 17.47 -22.12
CA ASP A 3 -14.31 18.32 -21.09
C ASP A 3 -13.31 17.57 -20.21
N LEU A 4 -13.53 16.28 -19.95
CA LEU A 4 -12.55 15.43 -19.24
C LEU A 4 -11.27 15.24 -20.07
N ILE A 5 -11.41 15.04 -21.38
CA ILE A 5 -10.29 14.90 -22.33
C ILE A 5 -9.52 16.22 -22.43
N ARG A 6 -10.20 17.37 -22.39
CA ARG A 6 -9.59 18.71 -22.41
C ARG A 6 -8.81 18.99 -21.11
N LYS A 7 -9.37 18.65 -19.94
CA LYS A 7 -8.69 18.73 -18.63
C LYS A 7 -7.50 17.77 -18.54
N PHE A 8 -7.61 16.56 -19.10
CA PHE A 8 -6.50 15.61 -19.15
C PHE A 8 -5.37 16.11 -20.07
N ARG A 9 -5.69 16.67 -21.25
CA ARG A 9 -4.70 17.29 -22.15
C ARG A 9 -4.02 18.50 -21.53
N SER A 10 -4.72 19.34 -20.77
CA SER A 10 -4.14 20.52 -20.11
C SER A 10 -3.25 20.14 -18.93
N ARG A 11 -3.63 19.13 -18.13
CA ARG A 11 -2.80 18.58 -17.06
C ARG A 11 -1.56 17.88 -17.62
N ARG A 12 -1.69 17.11 -18.72
CA ARG A 12 -0.57 16.49 -19.43
C ARG A 12 0.42 17.54 -19.96
N LYS A 13 -0.07 18.68 -20.53
CA LYS A 13 0.81 19.79 -20.97
C LYS A 13 1.48 20.50 -19.79
N ARG A 14 0.83 20.66 -18.65
CA ARG A 14 1.45 21.24 -17.43
C ARG A 14 2.49 20.27 -16.84
N PHE A 15 2.17 19.00 -16.76
CA PHE A 15 3.10 17.96 -16.30
C PHE A 15 4.30 17.84 -17.25
N GLN A 16 4.08 17.86 -18.57
CA GLN A 16 5.15 17.89 -19.55
C GLN A 16 6.01 19.17 -19.45
N LYS A 17 5.41 20.36 -19.23
CA LYS A 17 6.19 21.58 -19.02
C LYS A 17 6.98 21.56 -17.73
N TRP A 18 6.40 21.05 -16.65
CA TRP A 18 7.09 20.89 -15.37
C TRP A 18 8.22 19.86 -15.48
N PHE A 19 7.96 18.74 -16.15
CA PHE A 19 8.93 17.67 -16.37
C PHE A 19 10.02 18.09 -17.39
N LEU A 20 9.67 18.87 -18.43
CA LEU A 20 10.65 19.47 -19.35
C LEU A 20 11.50 20.55 -18.69
N ALA A 21 10.98 21.25 -17.68
CA ALA A 21 11.81 22.09 -16.82
C ALA A 21 12.78 21.24 -15.96
N TRP A 22 12.33 20.09 -15.52
CA TRP A 22 13.14 19.09 -14.78
C TRP A 22 14.15 18.38 -15.67
N SER A 23 13.82 18.03 -16.91
CA SER A 23 14.76 17.41 -17.87
C SER A 23 15.80 18.41 -18.40
N ARG A 24 15.60 19.73 -18.27
CA ARG A 24 16.65 20.74 -18.48
C ARG A 24 17.70 20.77 -17.38
N LEU A 25 17.56 19.95 -16.32
CA LEU A 25 18.59 19.71 -15.31
C LEU A 25 19.89 19.15 -15.88
N GLU A 26 19.86 18.52 -17.07
CA GLU A 26 21.06 18.09 -17.79
C GLU A 26 21.91 19.27 -18.35
N SER A 27 21.31 20.46 -18.49
CA SER A 27 21.98 21.70 -18.98
C SER A 27 22.42 22.65 -17.86
N TRP A 28 22.21 22.28 -16.58
CA TRP A 28 22.59 23.09 -15.43
C TRP A 28 24.07 22.99 -15.12
N PRO A 29 24.68 24.02 -14.47
CA PRO A 29 26.13 24.13 -14.40
C PRO A 29 26.79 22.91 -13.79
N LYS A 30 27.97 22.58 -14.33
CA LYS A 30 28.83 21.42 -14.01
C LYS A 30 29.35 21.42 -12.54
N ASN A 31 28.69 22.10 -11.61
CA ASN A 31 29.07 22.13 -10.20
C ASN A 31 28.88 20.75 -9.56
N LEU A 32 29.98 20.12 -9.19
CA LEU A 32 30.06 18.82 -8.52
C LEU A 32 29.14 18.74 -7.29
N TYR A 33 28.99 19.82 -6.52
CA TYR A 33 28.11 19.91 -5.35
C TYR A 33 26.63 19.73 -5.69
N PHE A 34 26.15 20.31 -6.78
CA PHE A 34 24.74 20.18 -7.17
C PHE A 34 24.42 18.75 -7.65
N ARG A 35 25.37 18.13 -8.37
CA ARG A 35 25.21 16.72 -8.81
C ARG A 35 25.21 15.75 -7.65
N LEU A 36 26.03 15.99 -6.63
CA LEU A 36 26.06 15.16 -5.42
C LEU A 36 24.79 15.34 -4.58
N SER A 37 24.32 16.59 -4.42
CA SER A 37 23.13 16.90 -3.60
C SER A 37 21.84 16.30 -4.18
N THR A 38 21.65 16.31 -5.50
CA THR A 38 20.45 15.72 -6.12
C THR A 38 20.44 14.18 -6.03
N ARG A 39 21.59 13.52 -6.13
CA ARG A 39 21.69 12.07 -5.95
C ARG A 39 21.48 11.65 -4.50
N LEU A 40 22.05 12.41 -3.57
CA LEU A 40 21.82 12.23 -2.13
C LEU A 40 20.35 12.44 -1.79
N PHE A 41 19.72 13.46 -2.34
CA PHE A 41 18.29 13.71 -2.18
C PHE A 41 17.44 12.53 -2.67
N LEU A 42 17.73 11.99 -3.86
CA LEU A 42 17.03 10.83 -4.41
C LEU A 42 17.17 9.59 -3.49
N LEU A 43 18.39 9.36 -3.00
CA LEU A 43 18.69 8.26 -2.06
C LEU A 43 17.88 8.43 -0.76
N LEU A 44 17.90 9.62 -0.17
CA LEU A 44 17.18 9.91 1.07
C LEU A 44 15.66 9.87 0.88
N ALA A 45 15.16 10.39 -0.25
CA ALA A 45 13.73 10.35 -0.58
C ALA A 45 13.22 8.91 -0.74
N LEU A 46 13.99 8.05 -1.44
CA LEU A 46 13.64 6.64 -1.61
C LEU A 46 13.71 5.88 -0.28
N THR A 47 14.74 6.14 0.53
CA THR A 47 14.85 5.58 1.89
C THR A 47 13.67 5.99 2.77
N GLY A 48 13.32 7.28 2.77
CA GLY A 48 12.19 7.81 3.53
C GLY A 48 10.85 7.21 3.10
N LEU A 49 10.61 7.07 1.79
CA LEU A 49 9.42 6.43 1.26
C LEU A 49 9.34 4.96 1.67
N SER A 50 10.45 4.20 1.54
CA SER A 50 10.51 2.80 1.96
C SER A 50 10.21 2.65 3.46
N LEU A 51 10.72 3.57 4.29
CA LEU A 51 10.43 3.61 5.72
C LEU A 51 8.94 3.87 5.98
N VAL A 52 8.35 4.87 5.33
CA VAL A 52 6.92 5.19 5.48
C VAL A 52 6.03 4.01 5.11
N LEU A 53 6.29 3.37 3.96
CA LEU A 53 5.54 2.20 3.50
C LEU A 53 5.68 1.00 4.45
N THR A 54 6.81 0.88 5.15
CA THR A 54 7.03 -0.19 6.15
C THR A 54 6.40 0.17 7.50
N SER A 55 6.53 1.43 7.94
CA SER A 55 6.01 1.89 9.24
C SER A 55 4.50 1.92 9.30
N SER A 56 3.83 2.29 8.19
CA SER A 56 2.36 2.30 8.10
C SER A 56 1.69 0.92 8.26
N ARG A 57 2.47 -0.17 8.21
CA ARG A 57 2.00 -1.55 8.38
C ARG A 57 2.16 -2.12 9.78
N ARG A 58 2.71 -1.37 10.70
CA ARG A 58 3.06 -1.87 12.04
C ARG A 58 1.88 -2.29 12.91
N ALA A 59 0.65 -2.14 12.44
CA ALA A 59 -0.51 -2.79 13.02
C ALA A 59 -0.59 -4.30 12.70
N TYR A 60 0.28 -4.84 11.83
CA TYR A 60 0.30 -6.28 11.55
C TYR A 60 0.93 -7.03 12.73
N ASN A 61 0.08 -7.66 13.47
CA ASN A 61 0.43 -8.50 14.60
C ASN A 61 0.47 -9.96 14.15
N PRO A 62 1.54 -10.71 14.36
CA PRO A 62 1.69 -12.08 13.87
C PRO A 62 0.67 -13.09 14.44
N PHE A 63 -0.22 -12.65 15.34
CA PHE A 63 -1.26 -13.47 15.97
C PHE A 63 -2.65 -13.31 15.32
N PHE A 64 -2.79 -12.60 14.18
CA PHE A 64 -4.10 -12.16 13.66
C PHE A 64 -4.85 -13.14 12.76
N ASP A 65 -4.19 -14.12 12.18
CA ASP A 65 -4.87 -15.13 11.34
C ASP A 65 -5.59 -16.22 12.14
N ILE A 66 -5.65 -16.06 13.46
CA ILE A 66 -6.17 -17.08 14.36
C ILE A 66 -7.65 -16.78 14.64
N ARG A 67 -8.54 -17.62 14.12
CA ARG A 67 -10.00 -17.54 14.37
C ARG A 67 -10.43 -18.70 15.27
N GLU A 68 -11.44 -18.47 16.11
CA GLU A 68 -12.07 -19.53 16.86
C GLU A 68 -12.55 -20.65 15.93
N GLY A 69 -12.21 -21.88 16.31
CA GLY A 69 -12.59 -23.07 15.51
C GLY A 69 -11.63 -23.39 14.34
N SER A 70 -10.69 -22.51 13.98
CA SER A 70 -9.64 -22.83 13.02
C SER A 70 -8.57 -23.76 13.62
N VAL A 71 -7.77 -24.38 12.75
CA VAL A 71 -6.65 -25.25 13.19
C VAL A 71 -5.38 -24.41 13.19
N ALA A 72 -4.61 -24.49 14.27
CA ALA A 72 -3.36 -23.77 14.41
C ALA A 72 -2.29 -24.31 13.47
N ASP A 73 -1.63 -23.41 12.72
CA ASP A 73 -0.57 -23.73 11.77
C ASP A 73 0.80 -23.94 12.44
N ARG A 74 0.95 -23.46 13.68
CA ARG A 74 2.20 -23.48 14.47
C ARG A 74 1.93 -23.52 15.95
N ASP A 75 2.98 -23.90 16.73
CA ASP A 75 2.96 -23.76 18.18
C ASP A 75 3.05 -22.28 18.58
N ILE A 76 2.20 -21.86 19.53
CA ILE A 76 2.26 -20.53 20.13
C ILE A 76 2.60 -20.69 21.60
N ILE A 77 3.76 -20.17 21.97
CA ILE A 77 4.35 -20.25 23.31
C ILE A 77 4.38 -18.87 23.93
N ALA A 78 4.10 -18.78 25.22
CA ALA A 78 4.16 -17.53 25.96
C ALA A 78 5.61 -17.02 26.07
N PRO A 79 5.93 -15.80 25.58
CA PRO A 79 7.29 -15.27 25.65
C PRO A 79 7.66 -14.65 27.01
N PHE A 80 6.73 -14.63 27.96
CA PHE A 80 6.85 -14.12 29.33
C PHE A 80 5.58 -14.40 30.11
N ASP A 81 5.66 -14.31 31.45
CA ASP A 81 4.47 -14.43 32.31
C ASP A 81 3.49 -13.29 32.09
N PHE A 82 2.22 -13.64 31.93
CA PHE A 82 1.14 -12.65 31.81
C PHE A 82 -0.17 -13.16 32.43
N PRO A 83 -0.96 -12.25 33.06
CA PRO A 83 -2.25 -12.59 33.62
C PRO A 83 -3.33 -12.69 32.52
N VAL A 84 -4.32 -13.56 32.75
CA VAL A 84 -5.50 -13.64 31.91
C VAL A 84 -6.54 -12.63 32.38
N TYR A 85 -6.91 -11.66 31.55
CA TYR A 85 -7.93 -10.66 31.87
C TYR A 85 -9.33 -11.26 31.67
N LYS A 86 -10.27 -10.82 32.49
CA LYS A 86 -11.71 -11.11 32.34
C LYS A 86 -12.26 -10.36 31.12
N ASN A 87 -13.20 -10.97 30.42
CA ASN A 87 -13.90 -10.27 29.34
C ASN A 87 -14.87 -9.20 29.91
N GLU A 88 -15.31 -8.27 29.07
CA GLU A 88 -16.15 -7.15 29.50
C GLU A 88 -17.48 -7.62 30.12
N THR A 89 -18.07 -8.70 29.64
CA THR A 89 -19.34 -9.24 30.13
C THR A 89 -19.17 -9.87 31.50
N GLU A 90 -18.14 -10.64 31.72
CA GLU A 90 -17.79 -11.26 33.00
C GLU A 90 -17.45 -10.18 34.04
N LEU A 91 -16.64 -9.20 33.65
CA LEU A 91 -16.29 -8.08 34.52
C LEU A 91 -17.51 -7.23 34.90
N ALA A 92 -18.39 -6.98 33.93
CA ALA A 92 -19.66 -6.25 34.19
C ALA A 92 -20.58 -7.02 35.12
N GLN A 93 -20.69 -8.35 34.95
CA GLN A 93 -21.49 -9.21 35.84
C GLN A 93 -20.93 -9.23 37.27
N GLU A 94 -19.64 -9.41 37.45
CA GLU A 94 -19.00 -9.40 38.76
C GLU A 94 -19.11 -8.03 39.45
N ARG A 95 -18.92 -6.94 38.70
CA ARG A 95 -19.12 -5.57 39.23
C ARG A 95 -20.56 -5.33 39.64
N ALA A 96 -21.52 -5.80 38.82
CA ALA A 96 -22.93 -5.72 39.18
C ALA A 96 -23.26 -6.53 40.44
N ALA A 97 -22.73 -7.73 40.56
CA ALA A 97 -22.88 -8.55 41.77
C ALA A 97 -22.24 -7.89 42.99
N ALA A 98 -21.00 -7.38 42.84
CA ALA A 98 -20.30 -6.67 43.92
C ALA A 98 -21.06 -5.40 44.37
N THR A 99 -21.61 -4.63 43.45
CA THR A 99 -22.44 -3.44 43.78
C THR A 99 -23.76 -3.79 44.40
N ALA A 100 -24.41 -4.89 43.99
CA ALA A 100 -25.64 -5.39 44.56
C ALA A 100 -25.46 -5.92 46.00
N ALA A 101 -24.27 -6.46 46.30
CA ALA A 101 -23.93 -6.95 47.65
C ALA A 101 -23.69 -5.83 48.67
N VAL A 102 -23.51 -4.59 48.22
CA VAL A 102 -23.28 -3.43 49.11
C VAL A 102 -24.56 -3.13 49.89
N ARG A 103 -24.44 -3.13 51.25
CA ARG A 103 -25.54 -2.76 52.15
C ARG A 103 -25.82 -1.25 52.09
N PRO A 104 -27.08 -0.83 51.97
CA PRO A 104 -27.44 0.57 51.99
C PRO A 104 -27.06 1.20 53.36
N VAL A 105 -26.43 2.36 53.31
CA VAL A 105 -26.02 3.10 54.53
C VAL A 105 -27.14 4.01 55.00
N ILE A 106 -27.57 3.84 56.25
CA ILE A 106 -28.58 4.66 56.92
C ILE A 106 -27.90 5.41 58.06
N GLU A 107 -28.06 6.69 58.09
CA GLU A 107 -27.48 7.57 59.09
C GLU A 107 -28.55 7.89 60.16
N TYR A 108 -28.21 7.72 61.44
CA TYR A 108 -29.01 8.11 62.57
C TYR A 108 -28.68 9.54 62.95
N LEU A 109 -29.73 10.38 63.00
CA LEU A 109 -29.63 11.80 63.40
C LEU A 109 -30.10 12.01 64.84
N PRO A 110 -29.20 12.14 65.82
CA PRO A 110 -29.54 12.34 67.22
C PRO A 110 -30.26 13.65 67.47
N ASP A 111 -29.93 14.73 66.75
CA ASP A 111 -30.52 16.03 66.85
C ASP A 111 -32.03 16.05 66.59
N VAL A 112 -32.49 15.19 65.70
CA VAL A 112 -33.93 15.07 65.38
C VAL A 112 -34.73 14.57 66.59
N ARG A 113 -34.17 13.60 67.32
CA ARG A 113 -34.83 13.11 68.59
C ARG A 113 -34.96 14.22 69.60
N GLU A 114 -33.89 14.97 69.86
CA GLU A 114 -33.93 16.08 70.86
C GLU A 114 -34.84 17.20 70.38
N ALA A 115 -34.82 17.54 69.10
CA ALA A 115 -35.72 18.57 68.56
C ALA A 115 -37.19 18.18 68.68
N VAL A 116 -37.52 16.93 68.29
CA VAL A 116 -38.92 16.42 68.36
C VAL A 116 -39.43 16.39 69.74
N VAL A 117 -38.64 15.92 70.73
CA VAL A 117 -39.05 15.88 72.12
C VAL A 117 -39.18 17.32 72.71
N SER A 118 -38.20 18.19 72.33
CA SER A 118 -38.28 19.62 72.78
C SER A 118 -39.55 20.32 72.22
N ASP A 119 -39.78 20.13 70.87
CA ASP A 119 -40.94 20.73 70.19
C ASP A 119 -42.26 20.24 70.83
N LEU A 120 -42.35 18.93 71.10
CA LEU A 120 -43.51 18.34 71.78
C LEU A 120 -43.72 18.94 73.17
N LEU A 121 -42.64 19.02 73.98
CA LEU A 121 -42.73 19.60 75.32
C LEU A 121 -43.12 21.09 75.30
N ALA A 122 -42.51 21.85 74.34
CA ALA A 122 -42.86 23.27 74.18
C ALA A 122 -44.36 23.47 73.77
N PHE A 123 -44.87 22.54 72.94
CA PHE A 123 -46.34 22.57 72.62
C PHE A 123 -47.19 22.40 73.87
N PHE A 124 -46.92 21.36 74.65
CA PHE A 124 -47.75 21.18 75.94
C PHE A 124 -47.53 22.29 76.94
N ASP A 125 -46.30 22.86 76.96
CA ASP A 125 -46.08 24.04 77.85
C ASP A 125 -46.90 25.26 77.42
N LYS A 126 -47.03 25.48 76.11
CA LYS A 126 -47.95 26.52 75.56
C LYS A 126 -49.40 26.21 75.86
N ILE A 127 -49.83 24.95 75.75
CA ILE A 127 -51.20 24.54 76.20
C ILE A 127 -51.38 24.77 77.67
N GLN A 128 -50.40 24.48 78.50
CA GLN A 128 -50.46 24.70 79.91
C GLN A 128 -50.54 26.22 80.32
N LYS A 129 -49.85 27.06 79.53
CA LYS A 129 -49.94 28.52 79.66
C LYS A 129 -51.32 29.02 79.26
N LEU A 130 -51.85 28.58 78.15
CA LEU A 130 -53.19 28.91 77.65
C LEU A 130 -54.24 28.55 78.65
N ARG A 131 -54.16 27.43 79.35
CA ARG A 131 -55.08 27.00 80.41
C ARG A 131 -55.14 27.97 81.55
N LYS A 132 -54.05 28.67 81.86
CA LYS A 132 -54.03 29.66 82.96
C LYS A 132 -54.77 30.98 82.61
N THR A 133 -55.12 31.20 81.35
CA THR A 133 -55.84 32.42 80.93
C THR A 133 -57.26 32.40 81.47
N SER A 134 -57.74 33.49 81.97
CA SER A 134 -59.07 33.58 82.67
C SER A 134 -60.29 33.12 81.85
N ALA A 135 -60.25 33.34 80.54
CA ALA A 135 -61.29 32.93 79.60
C ALA A 135 -61.35 31.40 79.42
N VAL A 136 -60.17 30.72 79.27
CA VAL A 136 -60.07 29.27 79.15
C VAL A 136 -60.34 28.56 80.47
N ALA A 137 -59.89 29.05 81.58
CA ALA A 137 -60.17 28.50 82.94
C ALA A 137 -61.64 28.44 83.24
N LYS A 138 -62.41 29.52 82.94
CA LYS A 138 -63.86 29.55 83.11
C LYS A 138 -64.58 28.52 82.29
N GLN A 139 -64.11 28.23 81.07
CA GLN A 139 -64.76 27.27 80.20
C GLN A 139 -64.48 25.79 80.59
N ILE A 140 -63.30 25.50 81.09
CA ILE A 140 -62.96 24.19 81.67
C ILE A 140 -63.83 23.88 82.93
N VAL A 141 -63.98 24.83 83.79
CA VAL A 141 -64.83 24.65 85.02
C VAL A 141 -66.29 24.44 84.61
N SER A 142 -66.80 25.06 83.52
CA SER A 142 -68.16 24.79 83.02
C SER A 142 -68.32 23.40 82.40
N TRP A 143 -67.26 22.87 81.74
CA TRP A 143 -67.28 21.53 81.26
C TRP A 143 -67.24 20.44 82.29
N ASP A 144 -66.45 20.59 83.34
CA ASP A 144 -66.42 19.67 84.50
C ASP A 144 -67.76 19.63 85.24
N LYS A 145 -68.44 20.76 85.31
CA LYS A 145 -69.82 20.81 85.86
C LYS A 145 -70.86 20.17 84.91
N PHE A 146 -70.62 20.32 83.56
CA PHE A 146 -71.42 19.70 82.49
C PHE A 146 -71.34 18.19 82.48
N VAL A 147 -70.13 17.65 82.49
CA VAL A 147 -69.83 16.22 82.49
C VAL A 147 -70.30 15.55 83.76
N LYS A 148 -70.27 16.20 84.93
CA LYS A 148 -70.78 15.72 86.19
C LYS A 148 -72.32 15.70 86.30
N ARG A 149 -73.03 16.54 85.46
CA ARG A 149 -74.53 16.59 85.40
C ARG A 149 -75.13 15.72 84.34
N SER A 150 -74.40 15.40 83.16
CA SER A 150 -74.99 14.75 82.04
C SER A 150 -74.59 13.27 81.97
N GLY A 151 -74.70 12.57 83.11
CA GLY A 151 -74.56 11.13 83.12
C GLY A 151 -75.52 10.32 82.23
N GLN A 152 -75.75 10.74 81.03
CA GLN A 152 -76.40 10.12 79.83
C GLN A 152 -77.08 11.22 79.02
N GLN A 153 -76.50 11.83 78.09
CA GLN A 153 -76.94 12.19 76.77
C GLN A 153 -75.97 13.13 76.06
N GLN A 154 -75.68 12.91 74.81
CA GLN A 154 -74.86 13.69 73.90
C GLN A 154 -75.25 15.15 73.77
N ALA A 155 -74.95 15.96 74.78
CA ALA A 155 -75.02 17.41 74.65
C ALA A 155 -73.73 17.90 73.97
N ARG A 156 -73.83 18.46 72.76
CA ARG A 156 -72.67 19.07 72.02
C ARG A 156 -72.18 20.27 72.80
N PHE A 157 -70.98 20.20 73.33
CA PHE A 157 -70.27 21.33 73.91
C PHE A 157 -69.54 22.08 72.79
N THR A 158 -69.81 23.39 72.67
CA THR A 158 -69.15 24.22 71.65
C THR A 158 -68.15 25.14 72.35
N ILE A 159 -66.93 25.10 71.90
CA ILE A 159 -65.80 25.92 72.39
C ILE A 159 -65.98 27.35 71.85
N LYS A 160 -65.79 28.36 72.74
CA LYS A 160 -65.87 29.78 72.33
C LYS A 160 -64.77 30.10 71.31
N PRO A 161 -65.10 30.88 70.25
CA PRO A 161 -64.12 31.23 69.18
C PRO A 161 -62.81 31.82 69.67
N VAL A 162 -62.83 32.54 70.85
CA VAL A 162 -61.60 33.13 71.44
C VAL A 162 -60.61 32.03 71.82
N VAL A 163 -61.05 30.92 72.42
CA VAL A 163 -60.21 29.80 72.83
C VAL A 163 -59.65 29.04 71.59
N LEU A 164 -60.50 28.90 70.59
CA LEU A 164 -60.12 28.29 69.29
C LEU A 164 -58.99 29.13 68.59
N ASN A 165 -59.19 30.46 68.55
CA ASN A 165 -58.17 31.34 67.91
C ASN A 165 -56.83 31.33 68.67
N GLU A 166 -56.84 31.30 69.95
CA GLU A 166 -55.62 31.22 70.78
C GLU A 166 -54.94 29.85 70.60
N LEU A 167 -55.66 28.77 70.39
CA LEU A 167 -55.17 27.45 70.18
C LEU A 167 -54.55 27.32 68.78
N TYR A 168 -55.26 27.85 67.77
CA TYR A 168 -54.72 27.93 66.39
C TYR A 168 -53.47 28.82 66.32
N ALA A 169 -53.32 29.83 67.19
CA ALA A 169 -52.12 30.61 67.28
C ALA A 169 -50.91 29.84 67.89
N ILE A 170 -51.12 28.71 68.56
CA ILE A 170 -50.09 27.83 69.09
C ILE A 170 -49.64 26.89 68.01
N ASP A 171 -50.56 26.26 67.29
CA ASP A 171 -50.23 25.41 66.13
C ASP A 171 -51.44 25.32 65.17
N SER A 172 -51.36 26.01 64.04
CA SER A 172 -52.39 26.09 63.01
C SER A 172 -52.54 24.78 62.16
N LEU A 173 -51.71 23.82 62.39
CA LEU A 173 -51.70 22.55 61.61
C LEU A 173 -52.47 21.43 62.32
N LEU A 174 -52.86 21.63 63.56
CA LEU A 174 -53.68 20.69 64.35
C LEU A 174 -55.15 21.04 64.20
N SER A 175 -55.93 20.22 63.53
CA SER A 175 -57.34 20.35 63.33
C SER A 175 -58.10 19.54 64.42
N LEU A 176 -58.04 20.02 65.58
CA LEU A 176 -58.68 19.37 66.77
C LEU A 176 -60.17 19.62 66.83
N SER A 177 -60.98 18.61 67.16
CA SER A 177 -62.42 18.75 67.52
C SER A 177 -62.57 19.40 68.86
N ASP A 178 -63.78 19.94 69.13
CA ASP A 178 -64.10 20.54 70.41
C ASP A 178 -63.87 19.57 71.60
N GLU A 179 -64.14 18.30 71.39
CA GLU A 179 -63.96 17.29 72.47
C GLU A 179 -62.43 17.00 72.66
N GLU A 180 -61.62 16.97 71.63
CA GLU A 180 -60.19 16.83 71.76
C GLU A 180 -59.50 18.02 72.40
N ILE A 181 -60.01 19.20 72.15
CA ILE A 181 -59.49 20.44 72.76
C ILE A 181 -59.80 20.42 74.28
N VAL A 182 -61.01 20.07 74.69
CA VAL A 182 -61.36 19.97 76.10
C VAL A 182 -60.56 18.91 76.81
N TYR A 183 -60.40 17.75 76.16
CA TYR A 183 -59.54 16.67 76.68
C TYR A 183 -58.11 17.13 76.87
N LEU A 184 -57.56 17.90 75.93
CA LEU A 184 -56.18 18.41 75.95
C LEU A 184 -56.01 19.52 76.99
N LEU A 185 -57.05 20.26 77.28
CA LEU A 185 -57.08 21.33 78.31
C LEU A 185 -57.28 20.79 79.76
N ASP A 186 -57.70 19.55 79.93
CA ASP A 186 -57.79 18.92 81.26
C ASP A 186 -56.34 18.69 81.81
N PRO A 187 -56.05 19.18 83.04
CA PRO A 187 -54.72 19.15 83.60
C PRO A 187 -54.15 17.71 83.81
N VAL A 188 -55.03 16.80 84.22
CA VAL A 188 -54.61 15.43 84.53
C VAL A 188 -54.36 14.66 83.25
N ARG A 189 -55.28 14.75 82.27
CA ARG A 189 -55.18 14.06 80.97
C ARG A 189 -54.11 14.66 80.12
N SER A 190 -53.99 15.97 80.05
CA SER A 190 -52.91 16.66 79.26
C SER A 190 -51.52 16.24 79.75
N ASN A 191 -51.32 16.18 81.08
CA ASN A 191 -50.03 15.73 81.64
C ASN A 191 -49.78 14.24 81.41
N LEU A 192 -50.81 13.41 81.42
CA LEU A 192 -50.74 12.01 81.16
C LEU A 192 -50.30 11.76 79.70
N VAL A 193 -51.01 12.43 78.73
CA VAL A 193 -50.65 12.35 77.31
C VAL A 193 -49.26 12.90 77.03
N ARG A 194 -48.90 14.03 77.61
CA ARG A 194 -47.57 14.64 77.52
C ARG A 194 -46.51 13.65 77.94
N ASN A 195 -46.56 13.05 79.09
CA ASN A 195 -45.58 12.17 79.65
C ASN A 195 -45.53 10.86 78.84
N ARG A 196 -46.67 10.28 78.54
CA ARG A 196 -46.75 9.07 77.74
C ARG A 196 -46.16 9.26 76.28
N LEU A 197 -46.47 10.38 75.60
CA LEU A 197 -45.97 10.72 74.28
C LEU A 197 -44.50 11.01 74.39
N LYS A 198 -44.01 11.75 75.35
CA LYS A 198 -42.57 12.00 75.54
C LYS A 198 -41.76 10.70 75.66
N ASP A 199 -42.24 9.84 76.63
CA ASP A 199 -41.51 8.56 76.87
C ASP A 199 -41.59 7.64 75.65
N PHE A 200 -42.74 7.55 74.96
CA PHE A 200 -42.91 6.79 73.78
C PHE A 200 -42.03 7.30 72.63
N LEU A 201 -42.06 8.60 72.31
CA LEU A 201 -41.27 9.19 71.23
C LEU A 201 -39.76 9.11 71.52
N SER A 202 -39.36 9.38 72.76
CA SER A 202 -37.99 9.31 73.18
C SER A 202 -37.40 7.90 73.01
N THR A 203 -38.21 6.87 73.25
CA THR A 203 -37.86 5.46 73.12
C THR A 203 -37.79 5.05 71.59
N ARG A 204 -38.86 5.35 70.82
CA ARG A 204 -38.94 4.98 69.42
C ARG A 204 -37.95 5.76 68.58
N LEU A 205 -37.73 7.02 68.86
CA LEU A 205 -36.66 7.80 68.14
C LEU A 205 -35.28 7.36 68.60
N ARG A 206 -35.07 6.84 69.81
CA ARG A 206 -33.79 6.19 70.16
C ARG A 206 -33.56 4.93 69.33
N ASP A 207 -34.59 4.10 69.14
CA ASP A 207 -34.55 2.88 68.37
C ASP A 207 -34.31 3.21 66.86
N GLY A 208 -34.76 4.36 66.40
CA GLY A 208 -34.66 4.90 65.05
C GLY A 208 -35.93 4.69 64.25
N VAL A 209 -36.38 5.76 63.63
CA VAL A 209 -37.62 5.81 62.80
C VAL A 209 -37.24 6.23 61.40
N ILE A 210 -37.65 5.47 60.43
CA ILE A 210 -37.38 5.75 58.98
C ILE A 210 -38.68 6.23 58.29
N SER A 211 -38.52 7.02 57.20
CA SER A 211 -39.74 7.42 56.44
C SER A 211 -40.21 6.23 55.57
N ASP A 212 -41.53 6.10 55.38
CA ASP A 212 -42.13 5.03 54.60
C ASP A 212 -41.64 5.03 53.12
N GLU A 213 -41.39 6.23 52.55
CA GLU A 213 -40.83 6.36 51.20
C GLU A 213 -39.40 5.81 51.12
N THR A 214 -38.58 6.10 52.15
CA THR A 214 -37.19 5.62 52.20
C THR A 214 -37.15 4.11 52.38
N LEU A 215 -37.99 3.56 53.24
CA LEU A 215 -38.10 2.13 53.47
C LEU A 215 -38.50 1.35 52.17
N LYS A 216 -39.41 1.92 51.36
CA LYS A 216 -39.81 1.35 50.04
C LYS A 216 -38.68 1.36 49.03
N ARG A 217 -37.78 2.34 49.06
CA ARG A 217 -36.60 2.44 48.16
C ARG A 217 -35.49 1.42 48.50
N ILE A 218 -35.44 0.91 49.72
CA ILE A 218 -34.47 -0.06 50.17
C ILE A 218 -34.91 -1.44 49.74
N THR A 219 -34.21 -2.05 48.77
CA THR A 219 -34.53 -3.39 48.28
C THR A 219 -33.70 -4.52 48.97
N ASN A 220 -32.58 -4.15 49.57
CA ASN A 220 -31.69 -5.08 50.25
C ASN A 220 -32.32 -5.61 51.54
N GLN A 221 -32.06 -6.89 51.87
CA GLN A 221 -32.54 -7.49 53.11
C GLN A 221 -31.84 -6.95 54.35
N GLU A 222 -30.61 -6.51 54.21
CA GLU A 222 -29.78 -5.95 55.30
C GLU A 222 -29.41 -4.51 54.99
N VAL A 223 -29.29 -3.70 55.99
CA VAL A 223 -28.87 -2.30 55.95
C VAL A 223 -27.80 -2.05 56.99
N LEU A 224 -26.92 -1.10 56.70
CA LEU A 224 -25.90 -0.63 57.63
C LEU A 224 -26.36 0.65 58.28
N VAL A 225 -26.70 0.59 59.60
CA VAL A 225 -27.08 1.78 60.37
C VAL A 225 -25.87 2.32 61.11
N ARG A 226 -25.52 3.58 60.83
CA ARG A 226 -24.41 4.30 61.48
C ARG A 226 -24.99 5.19 62.60
N ARG A 227 -24.51 4.96 63.81
CA ARG A 227 -24.92 5.74 65.01
C ARG A 227 -23.66 6.23 65.73
N GLU A 228 -23.45 7.53 65.82
CA GLU A 228 -22.34 8.14 66.61
C GLU A 228 -20.96 7.49 66.38
N GLY A 229 -20.70 7.03 65.13
CA GLY A 229 -19.44 6.38 64.76
C GLY A 229 -19.45 4.85 64.85
N GLU A 230 -20.44 4.24 65.47
CA GLU A 230 -20.62 2.80 65.45
C GLU A 230 -21.50 2.35 64.28
N GLU A 231 -21.09 1.25 63.64
CA GLU A 231 -21.82 0.69 62.48
C GLU A 231 -22.48 -0.63 62.92
N LYS A 232 -23.80 -0.73 62.76
CA LYS A 232 -24.56 -1.93 63.07
C LYS A 232 -25.32 -2.41 61.84
N VAL A 233 -25.20 -3.71 61.55
CA VAL A 233 -26.04 -4.31 60.52
C VAL A 233 -27.38 -4.69 61.09
N LEU A 234 -28.45 -4.23 60.48
CA LEU A 234 -29.85 -4.54 60.85
C LEU A 234 -30.57 -5.16 59.68
N ALA A 235 -31.46 -6.08 59.98
CA ALA A 235 -32.40 -6.57 58.96
C ALA A 235 -33.39 -5.44 58.57
N ARG A 236 -33.78 -5.36 57.31
CA ARG A 236 -34.77 -4.37 56.83
C ARG A 236 -36.07 -4.42 57.65
N GLY A 237 -36.48 -5.63 58.08
CA GLY A 237 -37.68 -5.82 58.89
C GLY A 237 -37.58 -5.30 60.32
N GLU A 238 -36.39 -4.98 60.83
CA GLU A 238 -36.14 -4.39 62.12
C GLU A 238 -36.25 -2.85 62.14
N LEU A 239 -36.29 -2.24 60.93
CA LEU A 239 -36.45 -0.79 60.79
C LEU A 239 -37.92 -0.44 60.99
N LEU A 240 -38.18 0.50 61.90
CA LEU A 240 -39.54 0.98 62.21
C LEU A 240 -39.90 2.13 61.28
N SER A 241 -40.93 1.95 60.47
CA SER A 241 -41.49 3.07 59.70
C SER A 241 -42.35 4.02 60.51
N VAL A 242 -42.57 5.23 60.00
CA VAL A 242 -43.48 6.21 60.64
C VAL A 242 -44.83 5.61 60.78
N GLU A 243 -45.39 4.87 59.84
CA GLU A 243 -46.69 4.26 59.85
C GLU A 243 -46.80 3.16 60.93
N GLN A 244 -45.78 2.32 61.04
CA GLN A 244 -45.70 1.28 62.10
C GLN A 244 -45.63 1.88 63.53
N VAL A 245 -44.88 2.99 63.69
CA VAL A 245 -44.80 3.70 64.95
C VAL A 245 -46.17 4.28 65.33
N LEU A 246 -46.92 4.82 64.37
CA LEU A 246 -48.28 5.27 64.59
C LEU A 246 -49.24 4.13 65.01
N GLU A 247 -49.15 3.00 64.37
CA GLU A 247 -49.92 1.78 64.72
C GLU A 247 -49.60 1.29 66.15
N GLN A 248 -48.31 1.25 66.47
CA GLN A 248 -47.90 0.86 67.86
C GLN A 248 -48.38 1.86 68.90
N ALA A 249 -48.32 3.13 68.58
CA ALA A 249 -48.86 4.18 69.52
C ALA A 249 -50.38 4.02 69.80
N MET A 250 -51.14 3.67 68.78
CA MET A 250 -52.56 3.42 68.92
C MET A 250 -52.91 2.24 69.84
N SER A 251 -52.02 1.22 69.86
CA SER A 251 -52.24 0.06 70.74
C SER A 251 -51.82 0.31 72.20
N ILE A 252 -50.83 1.20 72.42
CA ILE A 252 -50.19 1.39 73.75
C ILE A 252 -50.69 2.62 74.49
N LEU A 253 -50.97 3.70 73.76
CA LEU A 253 -51.17 5.04 74.38
C LEU A 253 -52.63 5.46 74.51
N VAL A 254 -53.54 4.73 73.84
CA VAL A 254 -54.99 5.10 73.91
C VAL A 254 -55.48 5.06 75.32
N ASP A 255 -56.26 6.08 75.70
CA ASP A 255 -56.92 6.15 77.08
C ASP A 255 -58.19 5.26 77.04
N PRO A 256 -58.27 4.24 77.92
CA PRO A 256 -59.41 3.33 77.94
C PRO A 256 -60.76 4.01 78.29
N ASP A 257 -60.71 5.12 79.01
CA ASP A 257 -61.91 5.85 79.40
C ASP A 257 -62.48 6.76 78.32
N TYR A 258 -61.64 7.19 77.37
CA TYR A 258 -61.96 8.02 76.19
C TYR A 258 -61.24 7.56 74.93
N PRO A 259 -61.58 6.34 74.42
CA PRO A 259 -60.76 5.68 73.36
C PRO A 259 -60.81 6.44 72.04
N GLU A 260 -61.95 6.98 71.61
CA GLU A 260 -62.09 7.63 70.32
C GLU A 260 -61.39 9.02 70.30
N VAL A 261 -61.62 9.83 71.30
CA VAL A 261 -61.02 11.17 71.47
C VAL A 261 -59.52 11.09 71.65
N SER A 262 -59.02 10.17 72.48
CA SER A 262 -57.57 10.01 72.73
C SER A 262 -56.90 9.47 71.56
N LYS A 263 -57.51 8.53 70.81
CA LYS A 263 -56.97 7.95 69.61
C LYS A 263 -56.75 8.99 68.47
N SER A 264 -57.77 9.78 68.19
CA SER A 264 -57.70 10.84 67.19
C SER A 264 -56.67 11.91 67.56
N LEU A 265 -56.67 12.38 68.85
CA LEU A 265 -55.67 13.35 69.35
C LEU A 265 -54.26 12.80 69.20
N LEU A 266 -54.00 11.53 69.60
CA LEU A 266 -52.68 10.90 69.48
C LEU A 266 -52.23 10.84 68.07
N ILE A 267 -53.11 10.41 67.13
CA ILE A 267 -52.75 10.33 65.70
C ILE A 267 -52.34 11.71 65.17
N GLN A 268 -53.14 12.72 65.43
CA GLN A 268 -52.87 14.08 64.94
C GLN A 268 -51.60 14.65 65.58
N THR A 269 -51.36 14.47 66.90
CA THR A 269 -50.12 14.92 67.55
C THR A 269 -48.91 14.19 67.08
N LEU A 270 -48.96 12.87 66.93
CA LEU A 270 -47.85 12.08 66.44
C LEU A 270 -47.55 12.43 64.99
N ARG A 271 -48.55 12.55 64.08
CA ARG A 271 -48.32 12.98 62.73
C ARG A 271 -47.63 14.34 62.61
N ARG A 272 -47.95 15.23 63.57
CA ARG A 272 -47.38 16.57 63.62
C ARG A 272 -45.93 16.60 64.10
N PHE A 273 -45.60 15.85 65.14
CA PHE A 273 -44.27 15.93 65.76
C PHE A 273 -43.34 14.79 65.39
N LEU A 274 -43.81 13.59 65.00
CA LEU A 274 -42.96 12.47 64.65
C LEU A 274 -42.30 12.76 63.33
N LYS A 275 -40.94 12.94 63.36
CA LYS A 275 -40.09 13.08 62.22
C LYS A 275 -39.12 11.87 62.12
N PRO A 276 -38.92 11.32 60.98
CA PRO A 276 -37.94 10.25 60.85
C PRO A 276 -36.55 10.78 61.16
N ASN A 277 -35.74 9.97 61.90
CA ASN A 277 -34.38 10.28 62.27
C ASN A 277 -33.37 9.27 61.74
N LEU A 278 -33.82 8.32 60.90
CA LEU A 278 -33.05 7.48 60.10
C LEU A 278 -33.16 7.96 58.67
N ILE A 279 -32.00 8.41 58.06
CA ILE A 279 -31.94 8.95 56.71
C ILE A 279 -31.04 8.06 55.87
N TYR A 280 -31.52 7.72 54.67
CA TYR A 280 -30.72 7.01 53.69
C TYR A 280 -29.60 7.91 53.13
N ASN A 281 -28.33 7.53 53.39
CA ASN A 281 -27.17 8.25 52.88
C ASN A 281 -26.81 7.71 51.49
N LEU A 282 -27.41 8.34 50.43
CA LEU A 282 -27.19 7.97 49.05
C LEU A 282 -25.72 8.13 48.67
N THR A 283 -25.10 9.22 49.06
CA THR A 283 -23.72 9.55 48.72
C THR A 283 -22.74 8.50 49.25
N GLU A 284 -22.89 8.10 50.49
CA GLU A 284 -22.01 7.10 51.10
C GLU A 284 -22.32 5.69 50.55
N THR A 285 -23.57 5.36 50.31
CA THR A 285 -23.95 4.08 49.69
C THR A 285 -23.36 3.97 48.28
N ASP A 286 -23.43 5.02 47.47
CA ASP A 286 -22.89 5.02 46.13
C ASP A 286 -21.36 5.03 46.17
N ARG A 287 -20.73 5.71 47.12
CA ARG A 287 -19.27 5.61 47.37
C ARG A 287 -18.85 4.17 47.66
N GLN A 288 -19.57 3.48 48.54
CA GLN A 288 -19.33 2.07 48.87
C GLN A 288 -19.50 1.15 47.65
N ARG A 289 -20.52 1.39 46.83
CA ARG A 289 -20.75 0.67 45.56
C ARG A 289 -19.63 0.88 44.58
N GLN A 290 -19.16 2.13 44.44
CA GLN A 290 -17.99 2.43 43.57
C GLN A 290 -16.73 1.73 44.05
N LEU A 291 -16.48 1.74 45.35
CA LEU A 291 -15.32 1.01 45.93
C LEU A 291 -15.43 -0.49 45.73
N ALA A 292 -16.64 -1.07 45.90
CA ALA A 292 -16.87 -2.48 45.67
C ALA A 292 -16.67 -2.84 44.19
N ALA A 293 -17.16 -2.01 43.27
CA ALA A 293 -16.93 -2.22 41.84
C ALA A 293 -15.47 -2.07 41.44
N ALA A 294 -14.75 -1.12 42.05
CA ALA A 294 -13.31 -0.90 41.81
C ALA A 294 -12.42 -2.00 42.42
N ALA A 295 -12.88 -2.66 43.45
CA ALA A 295 -12.19 -3.76 44.12
C ALA A 295 -12.25 -5.09 43.32
N VAL A 296 -13.14 -5.20 42.31
CA VAL A 296 -13.24 -6.37 41.45
C VAL A 296 -11.96 -6.50 40.65
N LYS A 297 -11.27 -7.63 40.79
CA LYS A 297 -10.02 -7.92 40.07
C LYS A 297 -10.28 -7.95 38.56
N LEU A 298 -9.46 -7.25 37.79
CA LEU A 298 -9.49 -7.23 36.31
C LEU A 298 -9.01 -8.54 35.71
N THR A 299 -8.21 -9.31 36.46
CA THR A 299 -7.61 -10.55 36.04
C THR A 299 -8.34 -11.74 36.67
N ARG A 300 -8.37 -12.85 35.93
CA ARG A 300 -8.70 -14.17 36.53
C ARG A 300 -7.53 -14.58 37.43
N ASP A 301 -7.79 -15.48 38.37
CA ASP A 301 -6.72 -16.08 39.18
C ASP A 301 -5.91 -17.16 38.38
N GLU A 302 -5.72 -16.87 37.06
CA GLU A 302 -5.01 -17.69 36.09
C GLU A 302 -3.86 -16.86 35.49
N MET A 303 -2.66 -17.42 35.54
CA MET A 303 -1.44 -16.82 35.01
C MET A 303 -0.84 -17.77 33.98
N VAL A 304 -0.56 -17.25 32.78
CA VAL A 304 0.18 -18.01 31.76
C VAL A 304 1.66 -17.77 32.00
N LEU A 305 2.42 -18.83 32.19
CA LEU A 305 3.87 -18.76 32.53
C LEU A 305 4.71 -18.62 31.26
N GLU A 306 5.91 -18.07 31.39
CA GLU A 306 6.91 -18.04 30.33
C GLU A 306 7.19 -19.47 29.84
N GLU A 307 7.33 -19.65 28.53
CA GLU A 307 7.48 -20.96 27.87
C GLU A 307 6.24 -21.88 27.92
N GLU A 308 5.13 -21.46 28.57
CA GLU A 308 3.89 -22.24 28.54
C GLU A 308 3.31 -22.22 27.10
N LYS A 309 2.97 -23.43 26.61
CA LYS A 309 2.35 -23.60 25.30
C LYS A 309 0.87 -23.23 25.38
N ILE A 310 0.51 -22.14 24.68
CA ILE A 310 -0.87 -21.64 24.62
C ILE A 310 -1.69 -22.47 23.63
N ILE A 311 -1.13 -22.74 22.45
CA ILE A 311 -1.77 -23.50 21.36
C ILE A 311 -0.72 -24.39 20.71
N GLY A 312 -1.08 -25.67 20.42
CA GLY A 312 -0.26 -26.59 19.67
C GLY A 312 -0.56 -26.59 18.18
N ARG A 313 0.45 -26.84 17.34
CA ARG A 313 0.29 -27.05 15.90
C ARG A 313 -0.71 -28.19 15.65
N GLY A 314 -1.69 -27.96 14.79
CA GLY A 314 -2.73 -28.93 14.46
C GLY A 314 -3.89 -29.00 15.48
N GLU A 315 -3.86 -28.25 16.58
CA GLU A 315 -4.96 -28.14 17.53
C GLU A 315 -6.05 -27.20 16.99
N ARG A 316 -7.31 -27.54 17.26
CA ARG A 316 -8.46 -26.67 16.99
C ARG A 316 -8.54 -25.61 18.08
N ILE A 317 -8.55 -24.36 17.67
CA ILE A 317 -8.51 -23.21 18.58
C ILE A 317 -9.84 -23.09 19.34
N THR A 318 -9.77 -23.18 20.67
CA THR A 318 -10.90 -22.99 21.56
C THR A 318 -11.07 -21.53 21.94
N LEU A 319 -12.28 -21.15 22.41
CA LEU A 319 -12.56 -19.82 22.92
C LEU A 319 -11.56 -19.40 24.02
N ARG A 320 -11.22 -20.31 24.93
CA ARG A 320 -10.28 -20.06 26.04
C ARG A 320 -8.86 -19.78 25.55
N GLN A 321 -8.41 -20.49 24.52
CA GLN A 321 -7.11 -20.25 23.90
C GLN A 321 -7.10 -18.92 23.15
N MET A 322 -8.21 -18.55 22.50
CA MET A 322 -8.36 -17.25 21.86
C MET A 322 -8.29 -16.11 22.88
N GLU A 323 -8.96 -16.23 24.02
CA GLU A 323 -8.89 -15.25 25.12
C GLU A 323 -7.44 -15.09 25.63
N ARG A 324 -6.71 -16.20 25.85
CA ARG A 324 -5.29 -16.16 26.24
C ARG A 324 -4.43 -15.46 25.21
N LEU A 325 -4.67 -15.67 23.90
CA LEU A 325 -3.96 -14.97 22.82
C LEU A 325 -4.29 -13.47 22.77
N GLN A 326 -5.56 -13.09 22.96
CA GLN A 326 -5.94 -11.67 23.03
C GLN A 326 -5.27 -10.99 24.22
N ASN A 327 -5.15 -11.69 25.36
CA ASN A 327 -4.47 -11.17 26.54
C ASN A 327 -2.97 -11.03 26.32
N LEU A 328 -2.34 -12.02 25.66
CA LEU A 328 -0.93 -11.93 25.26
C LEU A 328 -0.70 -10.72 24.34
N LYS A 329 -1.61 -10.51 23.38
CA LYS A 329 -1.56 -9.34 22.50
C LYS A 329 -1.63 -8.03 23.27
N ALA A 330 -2.62 -7.90 24.14
CA ALA A 330 -2.81 -6.68 24.93
C ALA A 330 -1.58 -6.38 25.82
N GLU A 331 -0.98 -7.43 26.40
CA GLU A 331 0.20 -7.26 27.24
C GLU A 331 1.47 -6.96 26.41
N LEU A 332 1.60 -7.52 25.20
CA LEU A 332 2.64 -7.14 24.24
C LEU A 332 2.51 -5.68 23.80
N GLU A 333 1.31 -5.23 23.50
CA GLU A 333 1.03 -3.83 23.15
C GLU A 333 1.35 -2.90 24.34
N LYS A 334 0.93 -3.27 25.55
CA LYS A 334 1.20 -2.51 26.77
C LYS A 334 2.70 -2.43 27.08
N ARG A 335 3.44 -3.53 26.93
CA ARG A 335 4.90 -3.55 27.10
C ARG A 335 5.62 -2.80 26.00
N GLN A 336 5.12 -2.81 24.78
CA GLN A 336 5.62 -1.96 23.68
C GLN A 336 5.32 -0.48 23.89
N LEU A 337 4.16 -0.12 24.43
CA LEU A 337 3.80 1.23 24.84
C LEU A 337 4.62 1.71 26.04
N LEU A 338 4.90 0.84 27.00
CA LEU A 338 5.77 1.14 28.14
C LEU A 338 7.25 1.18 27.78
N SER A 339 7.70 0.41 26.75
CA SER A 339 9.06 0.54 26.17
C SER A 339 9.23 1.79 25.29
N GLY A 340 8.14 2.54 25.08
CA GLY A 340 8.05 3.94 24.70
C GLY A 340 8.56 4.33 23.33
N GLU A 341 8.23 5.54 22.95
CA GLU A 341 8.66 6.29 21.77
C GLU A 341 10.16 6.13 21.45
N ARG A 342 10.99 5.96 22.46
CA ARG A 342 12.45 5.80 22.32
C ARG A 342 12.87 4.49 21.65
N ASN A 343 12.17 3.37 21.91
CA ASN A 343 12.47 2.09 21.26
C ASN A 343 11.86 2.01 19.86
N GLN A 344 10.71 2.64 19.65
CA GLN A 344 10.14 2.80 18.32
C GLN A 344 11.07 3.62 17.43
N LEU A 345 11.58 4.76 17.93
CA LEU A 345 12.53 5.60 17.22
C LEU A 345 13.82 4.83 16.89
N ARG A 346 14.39 4.06 17.86
CA ARG A 346 15.56 3.22 17.62
C ARG A 346 15.32 2.18 16.53
N ARG A 347 14.15 1.54 16.54
CA ARG A 347 13.77 0.55 15.51
C ARG A 347 13.61 1.21 14.15
N GLU A 348 12.96 2.37 14.06
CA GLU A 348 12.81 3.13 12.83
C GLU A 348 14.15 3.61 12.28
N LEU A 349 15.03 4.07 13.15
CA LEU A 349 16.40 4.41 12.78
C LEU A 349 17.17 3.17 12.28
N GLY A 350 17.03 2.02 12.94
CA GLY A 350 17.64 0.76 12.52
C GLY A 350 17.17 0.34 11.13
N ILE A 351 15.86 0.32 10.89
CA ILE A 351 15.27 -0.01 9.57
C ILE A 351 15.70 1.00 8.51
N SER A 352 15.72 2.30 8.84
CA SER A 352 16.19 3.35 7.94
C SER A 352 17.64 3.15 7.54
N LEU A 353 18.52 2.78 8.48
CA LEU A 353 19.92 2.46 8.20
C LEU A 353 20.07 1.23 7.29
N VAL A 354 19.21 0.20 7.45
CA VAL A 354 19.20 -0.96 6.56
C VAL A 354 18.82 -0.55 5.15
N TYR A 355 17.72 0.22 4.95
CA TYR A 355 17.33 0.73 3.64
C TYR A 355 18.43 1.60 3.02
N LEU A 356 19.00 2.50 3.81
CA LEU A 356 20.07 3.37 3.36
C LEU A 356 21.30 2.54 2.90
N SER A 357 21.67 1.51 3.64
CA SER A 357 22.81 0.64 3.28
C SER A 357 22.55 -0.13 1.98
N ILE A 358 21.33 -0.67 1.79
CA ILE A 358 20.94 -1.39 0.57
C ILE A 358 20.99 -0.44 -0.64
N LEU A 359 20.35 0.71 -0.55
CA LEU A 359 20.28 1.68 -1.64
C LEU A 359 21.63 2.34 -1.91
N PHE A 360 22.42 2.58 -0.85
CA PHE A 360 23.79 3.08 -0.99
C PHE A 360 24.68 2.07 -1.72
N SER A 361 24.54 0.76 -1.42
CA SER A 361 25.32 -0.29 -2.10
C SER A 361 25.01 -0.33 -3.60
N LEU A 362 23.73 -0.15 -4.00
CA LEU A 362 23.35 -0.02 -5.41
C LEU A 362 23.98 1.24 -6.03
N GLY A 363 23.90 2.37 -5.34
CA GLY A 363 24.52 3.62 -5.79
C GLY A 363 26.03 3.48 -5.96
N LEU A 364 26.72 2.81 -5.04
CA LEU A 364 28.16 2.54 -5.09
C LEU A 364 28.50 1.60 -6.26
N TYR A 365 27.71 0.53 -6.46
CA TYR A 365 27.87 -0.36 -7.63
C TYR A 365 27.77 0.41 -8.94
N LEU A 366 26.75 1.25 -9.11
CA LEU A 366 26.59 2.08 -10.30
C LEU A 366 27.74 3.07 -10.46
N PHE A 367 28.23 3.67 -9.39
CA PHE A 367 29.35 4.61 -9.42
C PHE A 367 30.66 3.94 -9.85
N LEU A 368 30.95 2.74 -9.33
CA LEU A 368 32.23 2.04 -9.59
C LEU A 368 32.24 1.31 -10.94
N TYR A 369 31.12 0.67 -11.31
CA TYR A 369 31.10 -0.24 -12.47
C TYR A 369 30.24 0.26 -13.63
N ARG A 370 29.31 1.18 -13.43
CA ARG A 370 28.36 1.68 -14.44
C ARG A 370 28.24 3.22 -14.37
N ARG A 371 29.39 3.86 -14.48
CA ARG A 371 29.50 5.32 -14.30
C ARG A 371 28.61 6.13 -15.24
N GLU A 372 28.42 5.67 -16.48
CA GLU A 372 27.54 6.31 -17.46
C GLU A 372 26.08 6.37 -16.98
N VAL A 373 25.59 5.29 -16.37
CA VAL A 373 24.23 5.20 -15.79
C VAL A 373 24.13 6.07 -14.54
N TYR A 374 25.15 6.03 -13.70
CA TYR A 374 25.23 6.87 -12.50
C TYR A 374 25.26 8.35 -12.82
N GLU A 375 25.88 8.77 -13.91
CA GLU A 375 25.97 10.18 -14.31
C GLU A 375 24.68 10.70 -14.96
N LYS A 376 23.86 9.84 -15.57
CA LYS A 376 22.57 10.19 -16.22
C LYS A 376 21.42 10.18 -15.20
N TYR A 377 20.85 11.34 -14.89
CA TYR A 377 19.71 11.44 -13.96
C TYR A 377 18.48 10.68 -14.45
N SER A 378 18.24 10.61 -15.76
CA SER A 378 17.15 9.83 -16.34
C SER A 378 17.23 8.35 -15.94
N SER A 379 18.42 7.76 -15.98
CA SER A 379 18.64 6.37 -15.62
C SER A 379 18.39 6.10 -14.12
N LEU A 380 18.90 6.99 -13.25
CA LEU A 380 18.63 6.89 -11.80
C LEU A 380 17.15 7.04 -11.46
N LEU A 381 16.44 7.93 -12.17
CA LEU A 381 15.00 8.13 -11.99
C LEU A 381 14.18 6.93 -12.47
N ILE A 382 14.61 6.25 -13.54
CA ILE A 382 13.96 5.01 -14.01
C ILE A 382 14.05 3.94 -12.91
N ILE A 383 15.25 3.74 -12.35
CA ILE A 383 15.45 2.76 -11.26
C ILE A 383 14.58 3.15 -10.05
N ALA A 384 14.65 4.41 -9.62
CA ALA A 384 13.91 4.89 -8.46
C ALA A 384 12.39 4.76 -8.66
N LEU A 385 11.86 5.17 -9.82
CA LEU A 385 10.43 5.10 -10.12
C LEU A 385 9.94 3.65 -10.22
N SER A 386 10.75 2.75 -10.78
CA SER A 386 10.46 1.31 -10.81
C SER A 386 10.39 0.73 -9.39
N PHE A 387 11.31 1.14 -8.50
CA PHE A 387 11.30 0.73 -7.10
C PHE A 387 10.05 1.24 -6.37
N VAL A 388 9.73 2.53 -6.52
CA VAL A 388 8.54 3.15 -5.93
C VAL A 388 7.27 2.44 -6.38
N LEU A 389 7.14 2.15 -7.67
CA LEU A 389 5.98 1.45 -8.23
C LEU A 389 5.78 0.08 -7.59
N VAL A 390 6.84 -0.73 -7.55
CA VAL A 390 6.78 -2.08 -6.98
C VAL A 390 6.53 -2.03 -5.47
N GLN A 391 7.19 -1.11 -4.74
CA GLN A 391 7.00 -0.97 -3.29
C GLN A 391 5.57 -0.55 -2.91
N ILE A 392 4.93 0.34 -3.69
CA ILE A 392 3.53 0.75 -3.45
C ILE A 392 2.59 -0.44 -3.69
N ILE A 393 2.78 -1.20 -4.77
CA ILE A 393 1.97 -2.39 -5.03
C ILE A 393 2.21 -3.45 -3.95
N ALA A 394 3.47 -3.66 -3.58
CA ALA A 394 3.84 -4.57 -2.50
C ALA A 394 3.24 -4.14 -1.15
N TRP A 395 3.20 -2.84 -0.88
CA TRP A 395 2.53 -2.30 0.30
C TRP A 395 1.04 -2.64 0.33
N TYR A 396 0.35 -2.53 -0.79
CA TYR A 396 -1.06 -2.89 -0.90
C TYR A 396 -1.27 -4.42 -0.77
N VAL A 397 -0.53 -5.22 -1.55
CA VAL A 397 -0.66 -6.68 -1.56
C VAL A 397 -0.36 -7.29 -0.20
N LEU A 398 0.77 -6.93 0.41
CA LEU A 398 1.16 -7.44 1.72
C LEU A 398 0.28 -6.88 2.87
N GLY A 399 -0.51 -5.82 2.69
CA GLY A 399 -1.45 -5.25 3.66
C GLY A 399 -2.87 -5.80 3.54
N SER A 400 -3.18 -6.51 2.48
CA SER A 400 -4.48 -7.13 2.26
C SER A 400 -4.51 -8.54 2.84
N GLU A 401 -5.54 -8.87 3.60
CA GLU A 401 -5.79 -10.24 4.10
C GLU A 401 -6.29 -11.18 2.99
N GLU A 402 -6.85 -10.62 1.91
CA GLU A 402 -7.43 -11.39 0.81
C GLU A 402 -6.41 -11.75 -0.28
N LEU A 403 -5.32 -10.97 -0.40
CA LEU A 403 -4.34 -11.15 -1.47
C LEU A 403 -3.12 -11.95 -0.98
N PRO A 404 -2.74 -13.02 -1.68
CA PRO A 404 -1.55 -13.77 -1.32
C PRO A 404 -0.27 -12.96 -1.59
N SER A 405 0.70 -13.08 -0.71
CA SER A 405 2.01 -12.37 -0.81
C SER A 405 2.80 -12.70 -2.09
N TYR A 406 2.45 -13.79 -2.76
CA TYR A 406 3.02 -14.20 -4.06
C TYR A 406 2.72 -13.21 -5.19
N LEU A 407 1.76 -12.29 -5.02
CA LEU A 407 1.41 -11.26 -6.00
C LEU A 407 2.33 -10.02 -5.97
N VAL A 408 3.35 -9.99 -5.12
CA VAL A 408 4.34 -8.89 -5.11
C VAL A 408 5.10 -8.84 -6.45
N PRO A 409 4.93 -7.79 -7.28
CA PRO A 409 5.29 -7.81 -8.68
C PRO A 409 6.73 -7.31 -8.94
N VAL A 410 7.74 -7.96 -8.33
CA VAL A 410 9.15 -7.62 -8.56
C VAL A 410 9.55 -7.67 -10.03
N VAL A 411 8.91 -8.57 -10.80
CA VAL A 411 9.11 -8.82 -12.24
C VAL A 411 8.96 -7.54 -13.06
N ILE A 412 8.05 -6.64 -12.69
CA ILE A 412 7.83 -5.36 -13.38
C ILE A 412 9.11 -4.53 -13.41
N ALA A 413 9.75 -4.31 -12.25
CA ALA A 413 10.95 -3.51 -12.18
C ALA A 413 12.12 -4.19 -12.91
N SER A 414 12.27 -5.51 -12.76
CA SER A 414 13.34 -6.28 -13.37
C SER A 414 13.29 -6.22 -14.90
N ILE A 415 12.12 -6.45 -15.51
CA ILE A 415 11.93 -6.38 -16.96
C ILE A 415 12.07 -4.93 -17.44
N LEU A 416 11.44 -3.96 -16.75
CA LEU A 416 11.48 -2.57 -17.17
C LEU A 416 12.89 -1.98 -17.19
N ILE A 417 13.68 -2.26 -16.14
CA ILE A 417 15.07 -1.82 -16.06
C ILE A 417 15.92 -2.53 -17.11
N SER A 418 15.70 -3.83 -17.37
CA SER A 418 16.43 -4.59 -18.41
C SER A 418 16.17 -4.05 -19.81
N TYR A 419 14.91 -3.70 -20.15
CA TYR A 419 14.58 -3.12 -21.46
C TYR A 419 15.10 -1.68 -21.64
N LEU A 420 15.09 -0.86 -20.60
CA LEU A 420 15.41 0.56 -20.70
C LEU A 420 16.89 0.87 -20.46
N LEU A 421 17.60 0.04 -19.72
CA LEU A 421 19.00 0.28 -19.35
C LEU A 421 19.89 -0.90 -19.80
N ASP A 422 19.95 -1.96 -18.98
CA ASP A 422 20.85 -3.11 -19.22
C ASP A 422 20.45 -4.26 -18.29
N ASP A 423 20.70 -5.52 -18.72
CA ASP A 423 20.42 -6.73 -17.95
C ASP A 423 21.24 -6.83 -16.65
N GLN A 424 22.49 -6.38 -16.64
CA GLN A 424 23.34 -6.39 -15.44
C GLN A 424 22.87 -5.37 -14.41
N ILE A 425 22.43 -4.19 -14.87
CA ILE A 425 21.84 -3.17 -13.99
C ILE A 425 20.51 -3.67 -13.44
N ALA A 426 19.71 -4.35 -14.27
CA ALA A 426 18.47 -4.97 -13.85
C ALA A 426 18.70 -6.03 -12.76
N LEU A 427 19.70 -6.89 -12.90
CA LEU A 427 20.07 -7.89 -11.89
C LEU A 427 20.50 -7.25 -10.57
N ALA A 428 21.39 -6.25 -10.61
CA ALA A 428 21.85 -5.55 -9.42
C ALA A 428 20.69 -4.80 -8.73
N SER A 429 19.83 -4.16 -9.51
CA SER A 429 18.63 -3.47 -9.02
C SER A 429 17.63 -4.44 -8.43
N THR A 430 17.42 -5.59 -9.07
CA THR A 430 16.53 -6.67 -8.57
C THR A 430 17.02 -7.22 -7.23
N PHE A 431 18.33 -7.44 -7.09
CA PHE A 431 18.91 -7.87 -5.82
C PHE A 431 18.61 -6.87 -4.68
N CYS A 432 18.86 -5.59 -4.92
CA CYS A 432 18.57 -4.55 -3.94
C CYS A 432 17.06 -4.41 -3.67
N LEU A 433 16.22 -4.47 -4.70
CA LEU A 433 14.77 -4.40 -4.55
C LEU A 433 14.21 -5.59 -3.76
N ALA A 434 14.72 -6.80 -4.00
CA ALA A 434 14.32 -7.99 -3.24
C ALA A 434 14.65 -7.86 -1.74
N LEU A 435 15.83 -7.30 -1.40
CA LEU A 435 16.19 -6.99 -0.02
C LEU A 435 15.25 -5.93 0.59
N VAL A 436 14.93 -4.88 -0.17
CA VAL A 436 13.96 -3.84 0.26
C VAL A 436 12.59 -4.45 0.52
N LEU A 437 12.09 -5.31 -0.37
CA LEU A 437 10.81 -6.00 -0.22
C LEU A 437 10.80 -6.97 0.96
N ALA A 438 11.91 -7.67 1.20
CA ALA A 438 12.04 -8.55 2.36
C ALA A 438 11.93 -7.78 3.68
N VAL A 439 12.60 -6.62 3.78
CA VAL A 439 12.48 -5.72 4.95
C VAL A 439 11.05 -5.19 5.09
N GLN A 440 10.41 -4.80 3.98
CA GLN A 440 9.03 -4.35 3.93
C GLN A 440 8.05 -5.46 4.37
N ALA A 441 8.39 -6.71 4.14
CA ALA A 441 7.65 -7.91 4.55
C ALA A 441 8.14 -8.50 5.89
N ASN A 442 8.58 -7.66 6.83
CA ASN A 442 9.06 -8.07 8.16
C ASN A 442 10.25 -9.06 8.12
N PHE A 443 11.22 -8.83 7.25
CA PHE A 443 12.39 -9.67 7.05
C PHE A 443 12.07 -11.10 6.57
N SER A 444 10.99 -11.24 5.78
CA SER A 444 10.57 -12.55 5.25
C SER A 444 11.61 -13.11 4.27
N ILE A 445 12.22 -14.25 4.64
CA ILE A 445 13.19 -14.94 3.79
C ILE A 445 12.51 -15.57 2.55
N SER A 446 11.26 -16.00 2.68
CA SER A 446 10.49 -16.55 1.56
C SER A 446 10.25 -15.52 0.47
N ILE A 447 9.88 -14.28 0.84
CA ILE A 447 9.71 -13.18 -0.12
C ILE A 447 11.04 -12.79 -0.74
N LEU A 448 12.12 -12.80 0.04
CA LEU A 448 13.47 -12.54 -0.49
C LEU A 448 13.84 -13.52 -1.60
N ILE A 449 13.71 -14.82 -1.33
CA ILE A 449 14.11 -15.88 -2.28
C ILE A 449 13.22 -15.83 -3.53
N LEU A 450 11.90 -15.68 -3.36
CA LEU A 450 10.96 -15.56 -4.47
C LEU A 450 11.24 -14.33 -5.34
N ALA A 451 11.46 -13.17 -4.72
CA ALA A 451 11.73 -11.94 -5.42
C ALA A 451 13.08 -11.99 -6.16
N LEU A 452 14.12 -12.54 -5.54
CA LEU A 452 15.44 -12.74 -6.17
C LEU A 452 15.36 -13.68 -7.38
N GLY A 453 14.78 -14.87 -7.20
CA GLY A 453 14.73 -15.87 -8.24
C GLY A 453 13.85 -15.45 -9.41
N ALA A 454 12.65 -14.98 -9.16
CA ALA A 454 11.73 -14.52 -10.18
C ALA A 454 12.26 -13.27 -10.90
N GLY A 455 12.74 -12.29 -10.15
CA GLY A 455 13.24 -11.05 -10.74
C GLY A 455 14.53 -11.23 -11.51
N ALA A 456 15.47 -12.07 -11.05
CA ALA A 456 16.67 -12.40 -11.81
C ALA A 456 16.33 -13.15 -13.11
N THR A 457 15.43 -14.14 -13.03
CA THR A 457 14.96 -14.87 -14.22
C THR A 457 14.27 -13.92 -15.19
N ALA A 458 13.46 -12.99 -14.71
CA ALA A 458 12.81 -11.97 -15.52
C ALA A 458 13.82 -11.07 -16.25
N ALA A 459 14.84 -10.56 -15.55
CA ALA A 459 15.88 -9.71 -16.12
C ALA A 459 16.68 -10.44 -17.21
N ILE A 460 17.03 -11.72 -16.99
CA ILE A 460 17.79 -12.53 -17.94
C ILE A 460 16.93 -12.92 -19.14
N SER A 461 15.65 -13.23 -18.95
CA SER A 461 14.76 -13.74 -20.01
C SER A 461 14.52 -12.73 -21.13
N VAL A 462 14.68 -11.42 -20.87
CA VAL A 462 14.49 -10.36 -21.87
C VAL A 462 15.77 -9.94 -22.59
N ARG A 463 16.94 -10.47 -22.20
CA ARG A 463 18.24 -10.09 -22.76
C ARG A 463 18.35 -10.29 -24.28
N ARG A 464 17.72 -11.32 -24.86
CA ARG A 464 17.78 -11.69 -26.26
C ARG A 464 16.45 -11.55 -27.00
N VAL A 465 15.59 -10.65 -26.52
CA VAL A 465 14.30 -10.45 -27.18
C VAL A 465 14.48 -9.58 -28.43
N GLU A 466 14.55 -10.22 -29.57
CA GLU A 466 14.71 -9.60 -30.89
C GLU A 466 13.40 -9.59 -31.71
N SER A 467 12.29 -10.07 -31.13
CA SER A 467 10.99 -10.15 -31.80
C SER A 467 9.83 -9.84 -30.88
N ARG A 468 8.68 -9.42 -31.45
CA ARG A 468 7.45 -9.17 -30.68
C ARG A 468 6.96 -10.40 -29.90
N LYS A 469 7.15 -11.62 -30.45
CA LYS A 469 6.80 -12.87 -29.77
C LYS A 469 7.69 -13.13 -28.54
N GLY A 470 8.93 -12.69 -28.58
CA GLY A 470 9.88 -12.85 -27.48
C GLY A 470 9.49 -12.12 -26.20
N GLN A 471 8.61 -11.11 -26.27
CA GLN A 471 8.14 -10.36 -25.09
C GLN A 471 7.34 -11.21 -24.09
N TYR A 472 6.74 -12.32 -24.53
CA TYR A 472 5.98 -13.23 -23.70
C TYR A 472 6.83 -14.35 -23.08
N VAL A 473 8.07 -14.47 -23.51
CA VAL A 473 9.03 -15.47 -22.99
C VAL A 473 9.23 -15.36 -21.46
N PRO A 474 9.32 -14.16 -20.87
CA PRO A 474 9.43 -14.02 -19.43
C PRO A 474 8.30 -14.73 -18.66
N ILE A 475 7.08 -14.78 -19.18
CA ILE A 475 5.94 -15.45 -18.52
C ILE A 475 6.27 -16.91 -18.22
N ILE A 476 6.84 -17.62 -19.21
CA ILE A 476 7.16 -19.05 -19.09
C ILE A 476 8.31 -19.27 -18.11
N TYR A 477 9.44 -18.55 -18.32
CA TYR A 477 10.63 -18.74 -17.47
C TYR A 477 10.41 -18.30 -16.03
N VAL A 478 9.72 -17.20 -15.81
CA VAL A 478 9.42 -16.69 -14.46
C VAL A 478 8.45 -17.62 -13.74
N SER A 479 7.39 -18.11 -14.44
CA SER A 479 6.47 -19.09 -13.85
C SER A 479 7.17 -20.40 -13.47
N ALA A 480 8.07 -20.90 -14.33
CA ALA A 480 8.89 -22.06 -14.02
C ALA A 480 9.82 -21.83 -12.82
N ALA A 481 10.46 -20.65 -12.75
CA ALA A 481 11.32 -20.28 -11.63
C ALA A 481 10.52 -20.20 -10.32
N TYR A 482 9.34 -19.60 -10.35
CA TYR A 482 8.46 -19.56 -9.18
C TYR A 482 8.07 -20.97 -8.71
N LEU A 483 7.66 -21.84 -9.62
CA LEU A 483 7.32 -23.24 -9.28
C LEU A 483 8.49 -23.96 -8.63
N LEU A 484 9.69 -23.86 -9.23
CA LEU A 484 10.90 -24.47 -8.69
C LEU A 484 11.23 -23.97 -7.28
N ILE A 485 11.15 -22.66 -7.07
CA ILE A 485 11.43 -22.04 -5.76
C ILE A 485 10.38 -22.45 -4.72
N LEU A 486 9.08 -22.47 -5.09
CA LEU A 486 8.02 -22.90 -4.20
C LEU A 486 8.20 -24.35 -3.77
N LEU A 487 8.51 -25.26 -4.68
CA LEU A 487 8.82 -26.65 -4.38
C LEU A 487 10.04 -26.76 -3.46
N ALA A 488 11.11 -25.99 -3.73
CA ALA A 488 12.30 -26.00 -2.88
C ALA A 488 12.02 -25.47 -1.46
N LEU A 489 11.20 -24.41 -1.32
CA LEU A 489 10.80 -23.89 -0.03
C LEU A 489 9.87 -24.85 0.73
N ASP A 490 9.00 -25.55 0.00
CA ASP A 490 8.12 -26.52 0.61
C ASP A 490 8.89 -27.74 1.13
N TYR A 491 9.67 -28.40 0.29
CA TYR A 491 10.47 -29.58 0.68
C TYR A 491 11.53 -29.25 1.75
N GLY A 492 12.11 -28.04 1.70
CA GLY A 492 13.19 -27.66 2.61
C GLY A 492 12.74 -27.05 3.94
N TYR A 493 11.53 -26.48 4.01
CA TYR A 493 11.18 -25.64 5.15
C TYR A 493 9.70 -25.75 5.60
N ARG A 494 8.71 -25.86 4.70
CA ARG A 494 7.29 -25.74 5.05
C ARG A 494 6.61 -27.08 5.28
N GLY A 495 6.84 -28.06 4.40
CA GLY A 495 6.16 -29.38 4.44
C GLY A 495 4.65 -29.26 4.25
N GLU A 496 4.22 -28.35 3.38
CA GLU A 496 2.81 -28.13 3.06
C GLU A 496 2.26 -29.26 2.16
N ASP A 497 0.94 -29.34 2.01
CA ASP A 497 0.31 -30.26 1.06
C ASP A 497 0.59 -29.78 -0.39
N LEU A 498 0.82 -30.72 -1.31
CA LEU A 498 1.07 -30.46 -2.74
C LEU A 498 -0.02 -29.58 -3.36
N GLN A 499 -1.26 -29.69 -2.91
CA GLN A 499 -2.37 -28.88 -3.37
C GLN A 499 -2.15 -27.39 -3.05
N SER A 500 -1.66 -27.07 -1.85
CA SER A 500 -1.32 -25.69 -1.41
C SER A 500 -0.21 -25.10 -2.28
N VAL A 501 0.82 -25.90 -2.58
CA VAL A 501 1.95 -25.49 -3.45
C VAL A 501 1.45 -25.20 -4.88
N MET A 502 0.56 -26.04 -5.41
CA MET A 502 0.00 -25.82 -6.76
C MET A 502 -0.89 -24.57 -6.84
N VAL A 503 -1.67 -24.28 -5.81
CA VAL A 503 -2.46 -23.03 -5.72
C VAL A 503 -1.51 -21.81 -5.66
N ALA A 504 -0.47 -21.87 -4.84
CA ALA A 504 0.56 -20.82 -4.76
C ALA A 504 1.26 -20.62 -6.12
N ALA A 505 1.61 -21.72 -6.82
CA ALA A 505 2.20 -21.66 -8.16
C ALA A 505 1.24 -21.03 -9.18
N GLY A 506 -0.06 -21.29 -9.09
CA GLY A 506 -1.10 -20.63 -9.89
C GLY A 506 -1.07 -19.10 -9.70
N TRP A 507 -1.05 -18.63 -8.46
CA TRP A 507 -0.94 -17.19 -8.15
C TRP A 507 0.37 -16.58 -8.65
N CYS A 508 1.49 -17.29 -8.54
CA CYS A 508 2.77 -16.87 -9.11
C CYS A 508 2.73 -16.78 -10.64
N GLY A 509 2.03 -17.70 -11.33
CA GLY A 509 1.81 -17.64 -12.77
C GLY A 509 0.97 -16.43 -13.18
N VAL A 510 -0.08 -16.10 -12.40
CA VAL A 510 -0.86 -14.85 -12.56
C VAL A 510 0.05 -13.64 -12.39
N ASN A 511 0.90 -13.62 -11.34
CA ASN A 511 1.85 -12.53 -11.14
C ASN A 511 2.81 -12.36 -12.32
N ALA A 512 3.44 -13.45 -12.81
CA ALA A 512 4.34 -13.40 -13.95
C ALA A 512 3.65 -12.84 -15.21
N THR A 513 2.42 -13.28 -15.46
CA THR A 513 1.60 -12.85 -16.60
C THR A 513 1.23 -11.38 -16.50
N VAL A 514 0.57 -10.98 -15.41
CA VAL A 514 0.09 -9.62 -15.19
C VAL A 514 1.27 -8.63 -15.15
N SER A 515 2.36 -8.97 -14.46
CA SER A 515 3.57 -8.14 -14.40
C SER A 515 4.19 -7.91 -15.78
N THR A 516 4.25 -8.94 -16.62
CA THR A 516 4.78 -8.83 -18.00
C THR A 516 3.90 -7.90 -18.84
N PHE A 517 2.56 -8.06 -18.81
CA PHE A 517 1.65 -7.18 -19.55
C PHE A 517 1.69 -5.74 -19.05
N ILE A 518 1.74 -5.52 -17.74
CA ILE A 518 1.91 -4.17 -17.16
C ILE A 518 3.21 -3.55 -17.65
N THR A 519 4.31 -4.29 -17.67
CA THR A 519 5.60 -3.79 -18.13
C THR A 519 5.55 -3.38 -19.61
N ILE A 520 4.97 -4.23 -20.48
CA ILE A 520 4.79 -3.91 -21.91
C ILE A 520 3.95 -2.63 -22.08
N ALA A 521 2.92 -2.44 -21.27
CA ALA A 521 2.08 -1.23 -21.32
C ALA A 521 2.81 0.02 -20.79
N LEU A 522 3.68 -0.14 -19.79
CA LEU A 522 4.44 0.96 -19.18
C LEU A 522 5.65 1.37 -20.03
N LEU A 523 6.23 0.45 -20.81
CA LEU A 523 7.45 0.69 -21.58
C LEU A 523 7.37 1.93 -22.45
N PRO A 524 6.34 2.14 -23.32
CA PRO A 524 6.24 3.33 -24.16
C PRO A 524 6.08 4.63 -23.33
N LEU A 525 5.47 4.54 -22.14
CA LEU A 525 5.33 5.67 -21.23
C LEU A 525 6.70 6.10 -20.69
N PHE A 526 7.53 5.15 -20.25
CA PHE A 526 8.87 5.41 -19.74
C PHE A 526 9.79 5.91 -20.86
N GLU A 527 9.75 5.31 -22.03
CA GLU A 527 10.52 5.78 -23.20
C GLU A 527 10.18 7.23 -23.54
N SER A 528 8.89 7.56 -23.61
CA SER A 528 8.45 8.93 -23.91
C SER A 528 8.82 9.93 -22.80
N LEU A 529 8.79 9.49 -21.54
CA LEU A 529 9.06 10.33 -20.38
C LEU A 529 10.55 10.66 -20.27
N PHE A 530 11.41 9.64 -20.43
CA PHE A 530 12.86 9.74 -20.25
C PHE A 530 13.61 9.97 -21.56
N LYS A 531 12.92 9.99 -22.70
CA LYS A 531 13.49 10.11 -24.06
C LYS A 531 14.55 9.04 -24.34
N ILE A 532 14.36 7.84 -23.84
CA ILE A 532 15.18 6.67 -24.08
C ILE A 532 14.50 5.87 -25.18
N THR A 533 15.30 5.28 -26.07
CA THR A 533 14.82 4.41 -27.12
C THR A 533 15.23 2.98 -26.80
N SER A 534 14.28 2.12 -26.52
CA SER A 534 14.55 0.69 -26.29
C SER A 534 14.80 -0.02 -27.61
N ASN A 535 15.41 -1.21 -27.53
CA ASN A 535 15.55 -2.09 -28.70
C ASN A 535 14.20 -2.43 -29.33
N PHE A 536 13.12 -2.42 -28.54
CA PHE A 536 11.76 -2.67 -29.04
C PHE A 536 11.29 -1.56 -30.00
N THR A 537 11.43 -0.30 -29.59
CA THR A 537 11.13 0.85 -30.47
C THR A 537 12.02 0.86 -31.71
N LEU A 538 13.30 0.47 -31.59
CA LEU A 538 14.19 0.32 -32.73
C LEU A 538 13.71 -0.77 -33.70
N LEU A 539 13.31 -1.95 -33.23
CA LEU A 539 12.73 -2.99 -34.08
C LEU A 539 11.47 -2.53 -34.81
N GLU A 540 10.62 -1.73 -34.13
CA GLU A 540 9.45 -1.13 -34.74
C GLU A 540 9.81 -0.11 -35.83
N LEU A 541 10.88 0.67 -35.63
CA LEU A 541 11.41 1.61 -36.60
C LEU A 541 12.11 0.90 -37.77
N GLY A 542 12.59 -0.30 -37.55
CA GLY A 542 13.21 -1.15 -38.59
C GLY A 542 12.22 -1.77 -39.57
N ASP A 543 10.90 -1.57 -39.39
CA ASP A 543 9.92 -2.02 -40.40
C ASP A 543 10.00 -1.15 -41.65
N LEU A 544 10.43 -1.77 -42.74
CA LEU A 544 10.60 -1.14 -44.06
C LEU A 544 9.30 -0.62 -44.67
N ASN A 545 8.14 -1.05 -44.12
CA ASN A 545 6.82 -0.53 -44.50
C ASN A 545 6.46 0.82 -43.86
N ARG A 546 7.33 1.36 -43.01
CA ARG A 546 7.11 2.69 -42.45
C ARG A 546 7.00 3.78 -43.52
N PRO A 547 6.11 4.78 -43.35
CA PRO A 547 5.81 5.79 -44.36
C PRO A 547 7.06 6.50 -44.91
N LEU A 548 8.05 6.82 -44.06
CA LEU A 548 9.27 7.52 -44.45
C LEU A 548 10.21 6.61 -45.27
N LEU A 549 10.34 5.33 -44.89
CA LEU A 549 11.15 4.35 -45.64
C LEU A 549 10.48 3.97 -46.95
N LYS A 550 9.14 3.84 -47.01
CA LYS A 550 8.41 3.69 -48.28
C LYS A 550 8.63 4.87 -49.22
N ARG A 551 8.63 6.08 -48.64
CA ARG A 551 8.93 7.30 -49.40
C ARG A 551 10.33 7.27 -49.97
N LEU A 552 11.34 6.87 -49.17
CA LEU A 552 12.70 6.70 -49.60
C LEU A 552 12.81 5.66 -50.75
N ALA A 553 12.12 4.54 -50.63
CA ALA A 553 12.10 3.48 -51.66
C ALA A 553 11.51 3.96 -53.01
N LEU A 554 10.47 4.86 -52.97
CA LEU A 554 9.80 5.34 -54.16
C LEU A 554 10.50 6.56 -54.80
N GLU A 555 10.98 7.51 -53.97
CA GLU A 555 11.55 8.77 -54.44
C GLU A 555 13.07 8.69 -54.67
N ALA A 556 13.80 7.84 -53.91
CA ALA A 556 15.26 7.64 -54.02
C ALA A 556 15.65 6.16 -53.90
N PRO A 557 15.27 5.29 -54.88
CA PRO A 557 15.43 3.82 -54.79
C PRO A 557 16.86 3.41 -54.66
N GLY A 558 17.84 4.11 -55.28
CA GLY A 558 19.25 3.82 -55.11
C GLY A 558 19.73 4.04 -53.66
N THR A 559 19.34 5.14 -53.05
CA THR A 559 19.62 5.43 -51.62
C THR A 559 18.98 4.42 -50.70
N TYR A 560 17.75 3.96 -51.02
CA TYR A 560 17.06 2.92 -50.24
C TYR A 560 17.86 1.60 -50.23
N HIS A 561 18.30 1.10 -51.41
CA HIS A 561 19.12 -0.14 -51.52
C HIS A 561 20.46 0.03 -50.79
N HIS A 562 21.14 1.15 -50.96
CA HIS A 562 22.36 1.52 -50.25
C HIS A 562 22.18 1.44 -48.72
N SER A 563 21.11 2.05 -48.20
CA SER A 563 20.82 2.04 -46.78
C SER A 563 20.58 0.63 -46.23
N ILE A 564 19.98 -0.28 -47.01
CA ILE A 564 19.80 -1.68 -46.59
C ILE A 564 21.12 -2.43 -46.51
N ILE A 565 22.02 -2.25 -47.51
CA ILE A 565 23.35 -2.87 -47.51
C ILE A 565 24.17 -2.37 -46.34
N ILE A 566 24.18 -1.05 -46.09
CA ILE A 566 24.84 -0.45 -44.91
C ILE A 566 24.26 -0.99 -43.62
N GLY A 567 22.92 -1.17 -43.56
CA GLY A 567 22.25 -1.79 -42.42
C GLY A 567 22.81 -3.19 -42.10
N SER A 568 23.01 -4.01 -43.12
CA SER A 568 23.60 -5.35 -42.96
C SER A 568 25.08 -5.30 -42.51
N LEU A 569 25.86 -4.39 -43.09
CA LEU A 569 27.25 -4.17 -42.71
C LEU A 569 27.39 -3.71 -41.25
N ALA A 570 26.59 -2.69 -40.89
CA ALA A 570 26.63 -2.11 -39.56
C ALA A 570 26.14 -3.06 -38.49
N GLU A 571 25.11 -3.87 -38.78
CA GLU A 571 24.59 -4.89 -37.86
C GLU A 571 25.66 -5.94 -37.51
N ALA A 572 26.29 -6.52 -38.52
CA ALA A 572 27.33 -7.53 -38.32
C ALA A 572 28.53 -6.97 -37.55
N ALA A 573 29.01 -5.80 -37.94
CA ALA A 573 30.14 -5.16 -37.28
C ALA A 573 29.82 -4.80 -35.83
N ALA A 574 28.63 -4.25 -35.54
CA ALA A 574 28.19 -3.94 -34.20
C ALA A 574 28.11 -5.21 -33.33
N ALA A 575 27.53 -6.30 -33.86
CA ALA A 575 27.51 -7.61 -33.20
C ALA A 575 28.93 -8.12 -32.90
N GLY A 576 29.86 -7.97 -33.86
CA GLY A 576 31.24 -8.43 -33.72
C GLY A 576 32.02 -7.74 -32.61
N ILE A 577 31.70 -6.48 -32.27
CA ILE A 577 32.38 -5.69 -31.24
C ILE A 577 31.55 -5.53 -29.94
N GLY A 578 30.36 -6.17 -29.85
CA GLY A 578 29.48 -6.05 -28.71
C GLY A 578 28.81 -4.67 -28.57
N ALA A 579 28.68 -3.91 -29.69
CA ALA A 579 27.81 -2.73 -29.80
C ALA A 579 26.35 -3.16 -30.08
N ASN A 580 25.41 -2.22 -30.20
CA ASN A 580 24.02 -2.55 -30.45
C ASN A 580 23.71 -2.81 -31.92
N PRO A 581 23.54 -4.11 -32.36
CA PRO A 581 23.36 -4.43 -33.76
C PRO A 581 22.01 -3.92 -34.33
N VAL A 582 20.94 -3.97 -33.52
CA VAL A 582 19.63 -3.47 -33.95
C VAL A 582 19.67 -1.96 -34.17
N TYR A 583 20.31 -1.23 -33.27
CA TYR A 583 20.46 0.22 -33.40
C TYR A 583 21.30 0.58 -34.64
N ALA A 584 22.43 -0.09 -34.85
CA ALA A 584 23.28 0.14 -36.02
C ALA A 584 22.52 -0.10 -37.34
N ARG A 585 21.79 -1.22 -37.45
CA ARG A 585 20.96 -1.54 -38.62
C ARG A 585 19.88 -0.50 -38.87
N VAL A 586 19.08 -0.21 -37.84
CA VAL A 586 17.92 0.68 -37.99
C VAL A 586 18.36 2.12 -38.28
N ALA A 587 19.40 2.60 -37.61
CA ALA A 587 19.96 3.93 -37.87
C ALA A 587 20.50 4.06 -39.30
N SER A 588 21.08 3.00 -39.85
CA SER A 588 21.50 2.93 -41.25
C SER A 588 20.35 3.10 -42.24
N TYR A 589 19.15 2.59 -41.95
CA TYR A 589 17.99 2.77 -42.81
C TYR A 589 17.57 4.24 -42.96
N TYR A 590 17.86 5.06 -41.97
CA TYR A 590 17.44 6.47 -41.90
C TYR A 590 18.59 7.48 -42.14
N HIS A 591 19.88 7.04 -42.16
CA HIS A 591 20.99 7.99 -42.18
C HIS A 591 20.92 8.99 -43.31
N ASP A 592 20.43 8.53 -44.48
CA ASP A 592 20.41 9.24 -45.76
C ASP A 592 19.02 9.70 -46.25
N ILE A 593 17.99 9.74 -45.37
CA ILE A 593 16.63 10.12 -45.76
C ILE A 593 16.53 11.54 -46.32
N GLY A 594 17.52 12.41 -46.09
CA GLY A 594 17.55 13.76 -46.62
C GLY A 594 17.73 13.82 -48.15
N LYS A 595 18.26 12.78 -48.76
CA LYS A 595 18.43 12.63 -50.22
C LYS A 595 17.11 12.53 -50.97
N ILE A 596 15.99 12.24 -50.27
CA ILE A 596 14.62 12.29 -50.82
C ILE A 596 14.30 13.64 -51.47
N LYS A 597 14.84 14.74 -50.97
CA LYS A 597 14.54 16.07 -51.47
C LYS A 597 15.07 16.36 -52.89
N GLN A 598 16.23 15.83 -53.16
CA GLN A 598 16.92 16.05 -54.46
C GLN A 598 17.66 14.78 -54.89
N PRO A 599 16.94 13.67 -55.16
CA PRO A 599 17.55 12.37 -55.33
C PRO A 599 18.53 12.27 -56.52
N LEU A 600 18.24 13.00 -57.62
CA LEU A 600 19.04 12.97 -58.84
C LEU A 600 20.45 13.57 -58.69
N TYR A 601 20.71 14.35 -57.65
CA TYR A 601 22.05 14.86 -57.35
C TYR A 601 22.98 13.82 -56.71
N PHE A 602 22.45 12.67 -56.31
CA PHE A 602 23.22 11.60 -55.71
C PHE A 602 23.41 10.45 -56.73
N ILE A 603 24.65 10.03 -56.90
CA ILE A 603 25.07 9.11 -57.98
C ILE A 603 24.29 7.80 -57.99
N GLU A 604 23.95 7.26 -56.81
CA GLU A 604 23.19 6.02 -56.67
C GLU A 604 21.78 6.08 -57.28
N ASN A 605 21.22 7.27 -57.48
CA ASN A 605 19.90 7.46 -58.05
C ASN A 605 19.90 7.98 -59.50
N GLN A 606 21.06 8.19 -60.13
CA GLN A 606 21.15 8.80 -61.47
C GLN A 606 20.80 7.82 -62.56
N SER A 607 21.02 6.50 -62.41
CA SER A 607 20.63 5.41 -63.32
C SER A 607 20.98 5.71 -64.81
N GLY A 608 22.20 6.17 -65.10
CA GLY A 608 22.70 6.46 -66.44
C GLY A 608 22.25 7.82 -67.02
N ARG A 609 21.60 8.68 -66.23
CA ARG A 609 21.27 10.04 -66.64
C ARG A 609 22.50 10.96 -66.56
N PRO A 610 22.53 12.09 -67.34
CA PRO A 610 23.59 13.09 -67.18
C PRO A 610 23.65 13.62 -65.74
N ASN A 611 24.87 13.80 -65.26
CA ASN A 611 25.11 14.25 -63.89
C ASN A 611 24.69 15.72 -63.74
N PRO A 612 23.70 16.09 -62.87
CA PRO A 612 23.28 17.48 -62.70
C PRO A 612 24.42 18.38 -62.17
N HIS A 613 25.40 17.81 -61.48
CA HIS A 613 26.56 18.58 -60.97
C HIS A 613 27.50 19.10 -62.05
N ASP A 614 27.41 18.59 -63.28
CA ASP A 614 28.24 19.09 -64.37
C ASP A 614 27.89 20.49 -64.82
N LYS A 615 26.65 20.93 -64.55
CA LYS A 615 26.12 22.26 -64.87
C LYS A 615 26.25 23.25 -63.72
N LEU A 616 26.78 22.83 -62.58
CA LEU A 616 26.88 23.64 -61.34
C LEU A 616 28.33 23.98 -61.04
N ASN A 617 28.48 25.13 -60.37
CA ASN A 617 29.75 25.47 -59.77
C ASN A 617 30.05 24.48 -58.61
N PRO A 618 31.35 24.06 -58.44
CA PRO A 618 31.73 23.09 -57.40
C PRO A 618 31.30 23.46 -55.98
N LYS A 619 31.27 24.75 -55.62
CA LYS A 619 30.79 25.24 -54.34
C LYS A 619 29.30 24.98 -54.14
N MET A 620 28.46 25.18 -55.22
CA MET A 620 27.04 24.88 -55.17
C MET A 620 26.81 23.38 -55.07
N SER A 621 27.60 22.59 -55.78
CA SER A 621 27.53 21.13 -55.70
C SER A 621 27.87 20.62 -54.29
N SER A 622 28.93 21.16 -53.67
CA SER A 622 29.28 20.86 -52.27
C SER A 622 28.10 21.19 -51.29
N LEU A 623 27.51 22.36 -51.49
CA LEU A 623 26.36 22.79 -50.67
C LEU A 623 25.16 21.87 -50.82
N ILE A 624 24.80 21.42 -52.03
CA ILE A 624 23.69 20.50 -52.26
C ILE A 624 23.97 19.14 -51.59
N ILE A 625 25.19 18.63 -51.74
CA ILE A 625 25.60 17.37 -51.15
C ILE A 625 25.56 17.47 -49.62
N SER A 626 26.19 18.48 -49.03
CA SER A 626 26.22 18.60 -47.54
C SER A 626 24.83 18.90 -46.94
N ASN A 627 23.90 19.52 -47.73
CA ASN A 627 22.58 19.87 -47.24
C ASN A 627 21.67 18.66 -46.94
N HIS A 628 21.92 17.47 -47.52
CA HIS A 628 21.10 16.27 -47.23
C HIS A 628 21.10 15.92 -45.71
N VAL A 629 22.21 16.20 -45.01
CA VAL A 629 22.27 16.01 -43.54
C VAL A 629 21.26 16.88 -42.83
N LYS A 630 21.15 18.17 -43.19
CA LYS A 630 20.18 19.12 -42.61
C LYS A 630 18.75 18.72 -42.96
N GLU A 631 18.46 18.43 -44.20
CA GLU A 631 17.18 17.97 -44.71
C GLU A 631 16.77 16.65 -44.06
N GLY A 632 17.71 15.70 -43.85
CA GLY A 632 17.48 14.47 -43.15
C GLY A 632 17.05 14.67 -41.72
N VAL A 633 17.73 15.54 -40.97
CA VAL A 633 17.38 15.90 -39.61
C VAL A 633 15.96 16.53 -39.56
N GLU A 634 15.61 17.39 -40.53
CA GLU A 634 14.28 18.01 -40.56
C GLU A 634 13.18 16.96 -40.84
N LEU A 635 13.40 16.07 -41.82
CA LEU A 635 12.48 14.96 -42.11
C LEU A 635 12.30 14.01 -40.92
N ALA A 636 13.40 13.64 -40.26
CA ALA A 636 13.40 12.80 -39.07
C ALA A 636 12.59 13.42 -37.91
N ARG A 637 12.76 14.73 -37.67
CA ARG A 637 12.01 15.46 -36.66
C ARG A 637 10.53 15.53 -36.98
N ARG A 638 10.16 15.80 -38.26
CA ARG A 638 8.77 15.79 -38.72
C ARG A 638 8.12 14.41 -38.54
N ALA A 639 8.89 13.37 -38.84
CA ALA A 639 8.48 11.98 -38.64
C ALA A 639 8.52 11.52 -37.16
N ARG A 640 8.98 12.38 -36.23
CA ARG A 640 9.12 12.09 -34.79
C ARG A 640 10.04 10.89 -34.49
N LEU A 641 11.11 10.75 -35.27
CA LEU A 641 12.13 9.75 -34.98
C LEU A 641 12.84 10.06 -33.64
N PRO A 642 13.31 9.06 -32.93
CA PRO A 642 14.10 9.23 -31.71
C PRO A 642 15.37 10.04 -31.96
N GLU A 643 15.84 10.77 -30.95
CA GLU A 643 17.04 11.61 -31.08
C GLU A 643 18.29 10.80 -31.42
N CYS A 644 18.42 9.54 -30.93
CA CYS A 644 19.53 8.68 -31.30
C CYS A 644 19.62 8.44 -32.81
N ILE A 645 18.51 8.27 -33.52
CA ILE A 645 18.51 8.13 -34.99
C ILE A 645 18.85 9.48 -35.64
N ILE A 646 18.30 10.61 -35.13
CA ILE A 646 18.62 11.95 -35.62
C ILE A 646 20.13 12.25 -35.48
N ASP A 647 20.73 11.82 -34.38
CA ASP A 647 22.17 11.99 -34.13
C ASP A 647 23.04 11.24 -35.15
N VAL A 648 22.65 10.02 -35.53
CA VAL A 648 23.35 9.29 -36.59
C VAL A 648 23.23 10.04 -37.93
N ILE A 649 22.04 10.57 -38.28
CA ILE A 649 21.86 11.40 -39.49
C ILE A 649 22.81 12.60 -39.49
N ARG A 650 23.08 13.22 -38.34
CA ARG A 650 24.01 14.35 -38.23
C ARG A 650 25.48 13.93 -38.35
N GLN A 651 25.81 12.74 -37.83
CA GLN A 651 27.18 12.33 -37.53
C GLN A 651 27.79 11.44 -38.59
N HIS A 652 26.98 10.83 -39.49
CA HIS A 652 27.47 9.76 -40.37
C HIS A 652 28.55 10.21 -41.37
N HIS A 653 28.65 11.51 -41.64
CA HIS A 653 29.74 12.09 -42.42
C HIS A 653 30.75 12.90 -41.58
N GLY A 654 30.49 13.14 -40.31
CA GLY A 654 31.32 13.99 -39.47
C GLY A 654 31.50 15.39 -40.00
N ASP A 655 32.73 15.92 -39.93
CA ASP A 655 33.15 17.21 -40.47
C ASP A 655 34.09 17.07 -41.67
N GLN A 656 34.01 15.95 -42.38
CA GLN A 656 34.88 15.62 -43.50
C GLN A 656 34.74 16.60 -44.67
N SER A 657 35.86 16.78 -45.37
CA SER A 657 35.88 17.55 -46.61
C SER A 657 35.31 16.76 -47.79
N ILE A 658 34.52 17.40 -48.65
CA ILE A 658 34.03 16.91 -49.95
C ILE A 658 35.14 17.14 -50.97
N SER A 659 36.19 16.35 -50.84
CA SER A 659 37.49 16.52 -51.53
C SER A 659 37.37 16.67 -53.03
N PHE A 660 36.44 15.92 -53.67
CA PHE A 660 36.22 16.03 -55.14
C PHE A 660 35.86 17.44 -55.58
N PHE A 661 34.90 18.08 -54.96
CA PHE A 661 34.50 19.44 -55.31
C PHE A 661 35.51 20.49 -54.85
N TYR A 662 36.20 20.26 -53.77
CA TYR A 662 37.29 21.13 -53.29
C TYR A 662 38.43 21.15 -54.30
N SER A 663 38.89 19.98 -54.80
CA SER A 663 39.94 19.84 -55.80
C SER A 663 39.48 20.46 -57.13
N LYS A 664 38.25 20.21 -57.57
CA LYS A 664 37.67 20.77 -58.79
C LYS A 664 37.62 22.31 -58.78
N GLU A 665 37.22 22.90 -57.60
CA GLU A 665 37.22 24.36 -57.42
C GLU A 665 38.65 24.92 -57.46
N LYS A 666 39.63 24.22 -56.82
CA LYS A 666 41.01 24.61 -56.81
C LYS A 666 41.65 24.58 -58.22
N GLU A 667 41.25 23.62 -59.04
CA GLU A 667 41.69 23.54 -60.47
C GLU A 667 41.04 24.61 -61.32
N GLN A 668 39.77 24.97 -61.10
CA GLN A 668 39.04 25.98 -61.92
C GLN A 668 39.43 27.39 -61.50
N ASN A 669 39.88 27.63 -60.30
CA ASN A 669 40.22 28.96 -59.79
C ASN A 669 41.61 28.97 -59.12
N PRO A 670 42.69 28.73 -59.92
CA PRO A 670 44.01 28.71 -59.37
C PRO A 670 44.41 30.10 -58.84
N GLY A 671 44.81 30.20 -57.60
CA GLY A 671 45.21 31.44 -56.94
C GLY A 671 44.17 32.08 -56.02
N THR A 672 42.97 31.54 -55.97
CA THR A 672 41.94 32.03 -55.02
C THR A 672 42.09 31.36 -53.66
N THR A 673 42.05 32.15 -52.60
CA THR A 673 42.10 31.60 -51.25
C THR A 673 40.75 30.93 -50.93
N LEU A 674 40.67 29.61 -51.06
CA LEU A 674 39.45 28.84 -50.80
C LEU A 674 39.29 28.66 -49.29
N ARG A 675 38.10 28.88 -48.79
CA ARG A 675 37.73 28.50 -47.40
C ARG A 675 37.38 27.03 -47.39
N GLU A 676 38.24 26.18 -46.77
CA GLU A 676 38.04 24.76 -46.71
C GLU A 676 36.68 24.39 -46.08
N GLY A 677 36.18 25.14 -45.06
CA GLY A 677 34.88 24.96 -44.44
C GLY A 677 33.69 25.07 -45.40
N ASP A 678 33.80 25.70 -46.58
CA ASP A 678 32.72 25.77 -47.60
C ASP A 678 32.50 24.43 -48.32
N PHE A 679 33.49 23.50 -48.17
CA PHE A 679 33.49 22.17 -48.78
C PHE A 679 33.46 21.06 -47.76
N CYS A 680 33.10 21.35 -46.48
CA CYS A 680 33.00 20.34 -45.43
C CYS A 680 31.55 20.04 -45.06
N TYR A 681 31.32 18.84 -44.52
CA TYR A 681 30.08 18.50 -43.87
C TYR A 681 29.90 19.26 -42.55
N PRO A 682 28.67 19.51 -42.10
CA PRO A 682 28.43 20.37 -40.93
C PRO A 682 28.80 19.74 -39.59
N GLY A 683 29.15 18.48 -39.54
CA GLY A 683 29.40 17.74 -38.30
C GLY A 683 28.16 17.52 -37.42
N PRO A 684 28.32 17.11 -36.21
CA PRO A 684 29.56 16.78 -35.50
C PRO A 684 30.15 15.39 -35.92
N ARG A 685 31.38 15.10 -35.47
CA ARG A 685 31.98 13.78 -35.61
C ARG A 685 31.19 12.71 -34.84
N PRO A 686 31.28 11.42 -35.24
CA PRO A 686 30.62 10.33 -34.50
C PRO A 686 30.94 10.35 -33.01
N MET A 687 29.89 10.12 -32.18
CA MET A 687 30.00 10.08 -30.72
C MET A 687 29.66 8.71 -30.15
N THR A 688 29.14 7.80 -30.98
CA THR A 688 28.80 6.43 -30.56
C THR A 688 29.52 5.41 -31.47
N ARG A 689 29.73 4.20 -30.96
CA ARG A 689 30.35 3.10 -31.74
C ARG A 689 29.54 2.81 -33.00
N GLU A 690 28.22 2.80 -32.89
CA GLU A 690 27.30 2.54 -34.00
C GLU A 690 27.36 3.65 -35.07
N ALA A 691 27.43 4.92 -34.68
CA ALA A 691 27.58 6.03 -35.61
C ALA A 691 28.92 5.95 -36.36
N ALA A 692 29.99 5.58 -35.68
CA ALA A 692 31.30 5.36 -36.29
C ALA A 692 31.30 4.17 -37.26
N ILE A 693 30.66 3.06 -36.89
CA ILE A 693 30.47 1.90 -37.75
C ILE A 693 29.71 2.29 -39.02
N ILE A 694 28.61 3.05 -38.89
CA ILE A 694 27.81 3.49 -40.03
C ILE A 694 28.62 4.41 -40.96
N MET A 695 29.41 5.35 -40.40
CA MET A 695 30.32 6.19 -41.19
C MET A 695 31.33 5.36 -42.04
N ILE A 696 31.90 4.33 -41.43
CA ILE A 696 32.86 3.48 -42.12
C ILE A 696 32.14 2.58 -43.15
N ALA A 697 30.95 2.07 -42.79
CA ALA A 697 30.13 1.23 -43.66
C ALA A 697 29.66 1.98 -44.91
N ASP A 698 29.23 3.24 -44.76
CA ASP A 698 28.84 4.12 -45.88
C ASP A 698 29.99 4.36 -46.85
N ALA A 699 31.17 4.71 -46.32
CA ALA A 699 32.35 4.87 -47.14
C ALA A 699 32.79 3.56 -47.85
N ALA A 700 32.71 2.41 -47.12
CA ALA A 700 33.11 1.11 -47.64
C ALA A 700 32.17 0.60 -48.76
N GLU A 701 30.84 0.76 -48.58
CA GLU A 701 29.84 0.36 -49.58
C GLU A 701 29.97 1.23 -50.84
N SER A 702 30.01 2.56 -50.65
CA SER A 702 30.10 3.51 -51.73
C SER A 702 31.39 3.28 -52.57
N ALA A 703 32.53 3.05 -51.92
CA ALA A 703 33.79 2.78 -52.62
C ALA A 703 33.83 1.38 -53.27
N ALA A 704 33.27 0.34 -52.60
CA ALA A 704 33.19 -1.01 -53.15
C ALA A 704 32.37 -1.08 -54.46
N ARG A 705 31.30 -0.25 -54.56
CA ARG A 705 30.47 -0.13 -55.76
C ARG A 705 31.22 0.38 -56.96
N THR A 706 32.30 1.17 -56.80
CA THR A 706 33.11 1.71 -57.88
C THR A 706 34.21 0.76 -58.38
N LEU A 707 34.42 -0.38 -57.71
CA LEU A 707 35.42 -1.39 -58.14
C LEU A 707 34.93 -2.08 -59.41
N SER A 708 35.73 -2.02 -60.47
CA SER A 708 35.43 -2.71 -61.73
C SER A 708 35.55 -4.22 -61.62
N GLU A 709 36.43 -4.73 -60.72
CA GLU A 709 36.63 -6.17 -60.44
C GLU A 709 36.77 -6.38 -58.93
N PRO A 710 35.71 -6.64 -58.18
CA PRO A 710 35.71 -6.81 -56.74
C PRO A 710 36.30 -8.19 -56.33
N SER A 711 37.63 -8.30 -56.24
CA SER A 711 38.27 -9.49 -55.64
C SER A 711 38.37 -9.34 -54.12
N VAL A 712 38.45 -10.48 -53.39
CA VAL A 712 38.61 -10.52 -51.94
C VAL A 712 39.75 -9.65 -51.44
N THR A 713 40.92 -9.71 -52.15
CA THR A 713 42.08 -8.94 -51.79
C THR A 713 41.92 -7.45 -52.04
N ARG A 714 41.26 -7.05 -53.13
CA ARG A 714 40.96 -5.64 -53.43
C ARG A 714 39.98 -5.06 -52.43
N ILE A 715 38.87 -5.78 -52.07
CA ILE A 715 37.91 -5.36 -51.07
C ILE A 715 38.58 -5.23 -49.70
N ARG A 716 39.42 -6.19 -49.30
CA ARG A 716 40.15 -6.13 -48.01
C ARG A 716 41.11 -4.94 -47.96
N THR A 717 41.82 -4.65 -49.00
CA THR A 717 42.73 -3.49 -49.09
C THR A 717 41.98 -2.18 -49.08
N LEU A 718 40.87 -2.11 -49.82
CA LEU A 718 39.99 -0.93 -49.86
C LEU A 718 39.42 -0.61 -48.44
N VAL A 719 38.81 -1.59 -47.78
CA VAL A 719 38.22 -1.38 -46.44
C VAL A 719 39.31 -0.96 -45.43
N LYS A 720 40.52 -1.60 -45.54
CA LYS A 720 41.64 -1.22 -44.68
C LYS A 720 42.07 0.24 -44.90
N SER A 721 42.27 0.67 -46.15
CA SER A 721 42.68 2.05 -46.45
C SER A 721 41.66 3.10 -46.06
N LEU A 722 40.35 2.77 -46.20
CA LEU A 722 39.28 3.67 -45.77
C LEU A 722 39.24 3.86 -44.25
N ILE A 723 39.40 2.78 -43.48
CA ILE A 723 39.45 2.87 -42.03
C ILE A 723 40.68 3.69 -41.57
N GLU A 724 41.85 3.41 -42.19
CA GLU A 724 43.08 4.18 -41.90
C GLU A 724 42.94 5.66 -42.23
N ALA A 725 42.29 6.00 -43.35
CA ALA A 725 42.01 7.39 -43.70
C ALA A 725 41.10 8.09 -42.70
N LYS A 726 40.01 7.42 -42.23
CA LYS A 726 39.12 7.96 -41.19
C LYS A 726 39.82 8.19 -39.86
N LEU A 727 40.74 7.29 -39.49
CA LEU A 727 41.58 7.43 -38.29
C LEU A 727 42.52 8.61 -38.39
N GLN A 728 43.22 8.73 -39.55
CA GLN A 728 44.14 9.85 -39.78
C GLN A 728 43.47 11.20 -39.84
N ASP A 729 42.26 11.25 -40.37
CA ASP A 729 41.43 12.46 -40.42
C ASP A 729 40.78 12.81 -39.04
N GLY A 730 41.02 11.99 -38.01
CA GLY A 730 40.52 12.22 -36.67
C GLY A 730 39.00 12.06 -36.53
N GLN A 731 38.31 11.47 -37.49
CA GLN A 731 36.84 11.34 -37.46
C GLN A 731 36.32 10.40 -36.37
N LEU A 732 37.21 9.52 -35.85
CA LEU A 732 36.89 8.52 -34.83
C LEU A 732 37.38 8.91 -33.43
N ASP A 733 37.97 10.12 -33.27
CA ASP A 733 38.56 10.56 -31.98
C ASP A 733 37.60 10.66 -30.81
N ASN A 734 36.30 10.86 -31.09
CA ASN A 734 35.25 10.99 -30.03
C ASN A 734 34.62 9.65 -29.67
N VAL A 735 35.11 8.52 -30.21
CA VAL A 735 34.48 7.20 -29.99
C VAL A 735 35.49 6.24 -29.35
N GLU A 736 35.06 5.51 -28.34
CA GLU A 736 35.84 4.48 -27.69
C GLU A 736 35.84 3.19 -28.53
N LEU A 737 36.75 3.11 -29.51
CA LEU A 737 37.06 1.92 -30.33
C LEU A 737 38.49 1.44 -30.08
N THR A 738 38.63 0.17 -29.73
CA THR A 738 39.95 -0.45 -29.60
C THR A 738 40.46 -0.90 -30.96
N LEU A 739 41.79 -1.08 -31.08
CA LEU A 739 42.37 -1.64 -32.30
C LEU A 739 41.82 -3.03 -32.65
N ARG A 740 41.40 -3.80 -31.63
CA ARG A 740 40.73 -5.09 -31.80
C ARG A 740 39.35 -4.91 -32.43
N ASP A 741 38.59 -3.92 -32.01
CA ASP A 741 37.27 -3.61 -32.55
C ASP A 741 37.37 -3.17 -34.01
N ILE A 742 38.33 -2.32 -34.32
CA ILE A 742 38.63 -1.89 -35.70
C ILE A 742 38.96 -3.09 -36.59
N HIS A 743 39.80 -4.03 -36.10
CA HIS A 743 40.09 -5.25 -36.83
C HIS A 743 38.85 -6.11 -37.09
N ARG A 744 37.97 -6.26 -36.08
CA ARG A 744 36.70 -7.01 -36.22
C ARG A 744 35.73 -6.34 -37.19
N ILE A 745 35.56 -5.03 -37.11
CA ILE A 745 34.73 -4.26 -38.04
C ILE A 745 35.20 -4.48 -39.47
N ARG A 746 36.54 -4.44 -39.72
CA ARG A 746 37.10 -4.67 -41.05
C ARG A 746 36.75 -6.06 -41.56
N GLU A 747 36.95 -7.12 -40.78
CA GLU A 747 36.70 -8.49 -41.24
C GLU A 747 35.20 -8.71 -41.51
N GLU A 748 34.29 -8.20 -40.68
CA GLU A 748 32.85 -8.32 -40.91
C GLU A 748 32.42 -7.56 -42.18
N PHE A 749 32.94 -6.35 -42.43
CA PHE A 749 32.67 -5.65 -43.69
C PHE A 749 33.16 -6.39 -44.90
N VAL A 750 34.38 -6.95 -44.86
CA VAL A 750 34.95 -7.72 -45.97
C VAL A 750 34.07 -8.94 -46.28
N ASN A 751 33.63 -9.67 -45.23
CA ASN A 751 32.81 -10.88 -45.42
C ASN A 751 31.48 -10.54 -46.13
N ILE A 752 30.80 -9.48 -45.74
CA ILE A 752 29.52 -9.08 -46.34
C ILE A 752 29.70 -8.49 -47.72
N LEU A 753 30.71 -7.61 -47.93
CA LEU A 753 30.94 -6.99 -49.22
C LEU A 753 31.33 -8.02 -50.29
N ILE A 754 32.09 -9.08 -49.96
CA ILE A 754 32.36 -10.21 -50.84
C ILE A 754 31.02 -10.87 -51.23
N GLY A 755 30.11 -11.12 -50.27
CA GLY A 755 28.82 -11.71 -50.55
C GLY A 755 27.92 -10.87 -51.45
N VAL A 756 27.92 -9.54 -51.26
CA VAL A 756 27.14 -8.57 -52.04
C VAL A 756 27.67 -8.44 -53.49
N HIS A 757 28.99 -8.47 -53.67
CA HIS A 757 29.65 -8.31 -54.94
C HIS A 757 30.07 -9.63 -55.63
N HIS A 758 29.75 -10.81 -55.05
CA HIS A 758 29.88 -12.06 -55.76
C HIS A 758 28.97 -12.01 -57.00
N SER A 759 29.53 -11.68 -58.16
CA SER A 759 28.85 -11.83 -59.41
C SER A 759 28.38 -13.29 -59.54
N ARG A 760 27.13 -13.49 -59.93
CA ARG A 760 26.63 -14.78 -60.36
C ARG A 760 27.62 -15.31 -61.33
N ILE A 761 28.22 -16.48 -61.08
CA ILE A 761 28.98 -17.23 -62.07
C ILE A 761 28.01 -17.41 -63.22
N ASP A 762 28.25 -16.72 -64.36
CA ASP A 762 27.59 -17.01 -65.60
C ASP A 762 27.93 -18.44 -65.94
N TYR A 763 27.06 -19.39 -65.70
CA TYR A 763 27.13 -20.71 -66.20
C TYR A 763 27.06 -20.54 -67.71
N PRO A 764 28.07 -20.91 -68.46
CA PRO A 764 28.01 -20.89 -69.92
C PRO A 764 26.80 -21.71 -70.30
N PRO A 765 26.00 -21.26 -71.29
CA PRO A 765 24.84 -22.01 -71.74
C PRO A 765 25.27 -23.42 -72.10
N LYS A 766 24.63 -24.47 -71.55
CA LYS A 766 24.84 -25.86 -71.96
C LYS A 766 24.78 -25.87 -73.49
N GLN A 767 25.93 -26.08 -74.16
CA GLN A 767 25.94 -26.41 -75.58
C GLN A 767 25.06 -27.70 -75.71
N GLU A 768 23.87 -27.56 -76.24
CA GLU A 768 23.16 -28.72 -76.81
C GLU A 768 24.05 -29.32 -77.91
N LYS A 769 24.71 -30.39 -77.54
CA LYS A 769 25.34 -31.23 -78.55
C LYS A 769 24.24 -31.68 -79.46
N ALA A 770 24.27 -31.21 -80.76
CA ALA A 770 23.49 -31.74 -81.85
C ALA A 770 23.58 -33.27 -81.86
N ARG A 771 22.53 -33.99 -81.60
CA ARG A 771 22.49 -35.45 -81.78
C ARG A 771 22.58 -35.74 -83.24
N ASP A 772 23.73 -36.30 -83.68
CA ASP A 772 23.90 -36.88 -84.92
C ASP A 772 22.99 -38.09 -85.01
N ALA A 773 22.08 -38.08 -86.04
CA ALA A 773 21.12 -39.09 -86.28
C ALA A 773 21.75 -40.21 -87.10
N SER A 774 22.35 -41.19 -86.43
CA SER A 774 22.67 -42.51 -87.04
C SER A 774 23.18 -43.48 -86.00
N GLN A 775 22.35 -44.27 -85.38
CA GLN A 775 22.54 -45.68 -85.01
C GLN A 775 21.28 -46.29 -84.37
N PRO A 776 21.04 -47.58 -84.54
CA PRO A 776 19.78 -48.27 -84.46
C PRO A 776 19.46 -48.69 -82.99
N ALA A 777 18.18 -48.91 -82.72
CA ALA A 777 17.59 -49.32 -81.47
C ALA A 777 18.19 -50.67 -80.97
N VAL A 778 18.61 -50.67 -79.70
CA VAL A 778 18.83 -51.87 -78.91
C VAL A 778 17.82 -51.81 -77.73
N GLU A 779 17.12 -52.97 -77.61
CA GLU A 779 16.07 -53.23 -76.66
C GLU A 779 16.45 -52.89 -75.16
N ALA A 780 15.59 -52.25 -74.45
CA ALA A 780 15.84 -51.86 -73.03
C ALA A 780 15.34 -53.02 -72.10
N GLU A 781 16.32 -53.65 -71.42
CA GLU A 781 16.02 -54.42 -70.20
C GLU A 781 15.61 -53.50 -69.06
N ALA A 782 14.62 -53.92 -68.27
CA ALA A 782 14.09 -53.21 -67.10
C ALA A 782 15.10 -53.17 -65.95
N PRO A 783 15.17 -52.08 -65.20
CA PRO A 783 16.11 -51.99 -64.07
C PRO A 783 15.52 -52.70 -62.81
N VAL A 784 16.39 -53.56 -62.28
CA VAL A 784 16.27 -54.21 -61.00
C VAL A 784 16.36 -53.11 -59.84
N GLU A 785 15.42 -53.04 -58.94
CA GLU A 785 15.45 -52.22 -57.74
C GLU A 785 16.55 -52.75 -56.78
N PRO A 786 17.32 -51.89 -56.12
CA PRO A 786 18.19 -52.29 -55.04
C PRO A 786 17.44 -52.24 -53.71
N ASP A 787 17.54 -53.34 -52.97
CA ASP A 787 17.10 -53.61 -51.63
C ASP A 787 17.74 -52.60 -50.63
N ASP A 788 16.95 -51.72 -50.00
CA ASP A 788 17.42 -50.73 -49.06
C ASP A 788 16.92 -51.14 -47.67
N GLN A 789 17.68 -52.05 -47.05
CA GLN A 789 17.63 -52.29 -45.60
C GLN A 789 18.75 -51.46 -44.98
N ASP A 790 18.36 -50.42 -44.19
CA ASP A 790 18.98 -49.77 -43.10
C ASP A 790 18.86 -48.20 -43.14
N ASN A 791 17.67 -47.71 -42.73
CA ASN A 791 17.57 -46.34 -42.23
C ASN A 791 16.43 -46.17 -41.21
N PRO A 792 16.71 -45.99 -39.92
CA PRO A 792 15.69 -45.96 -38.86
C PRO A 792 15.09 -44.57 -38.64
N ARG A 793 14.74 -43.82 -39.67
CA ARG A 793 14.12 -42.46 -39.52
C ARG A 793 12.83 -42.18 -40.28
N SER A 794 12.07 -43.20 -40.70
CA SER A 794 10.79 -42.95 -41.39
C SER A 794 9.52 -43.48 -40.68
N ALA A 795 9.53 -43.64 -39.39
CA ALA A 795 8.40 -44.13 -38.59
C ALA A 795 7.72 -43.05 -37.77
N LEU A 796 7.48 -41.84 -38.29
CA LEU A 796 6.76 -40.78 -37.57
C LEU A 796 5.93 -39.82 -38.44
N TYR A 797 5.51 -40.29 -39.68
CA TYR A 797 4.64 -39.42 -40.50
C TYR A 797 3.61 -40.22 -41.32
N SER A 798 2.84 -41.12 -40.69
CA SER A 798 1.69 -41.74 -41.34
C SER A 798 0.67 -42.29 -40.29
N ALA A 799 0.08 -41.33 -39.51
CA ALA A 799 -1.08 -41.63 -38.72
C ALA A 799 -1.87 -40.33 -38.46
N GLU A 800 -2.41 -39.75 -39.54
CA GLU A 800 -3.45 -38.73 -39.44
C GLU A 800 -4.04 -38.42 -40.82
N LYS A 801 -4.77 -39.41 -41.38
CA LYS A 801 -5.78 -39.20 -42.43
C LYS A 801 -6.51 -40.50 -42.66
N ASP A 802 -7.52 -40.78 -41.82
CA ASP A 802 -8.72 -41.50 -42.18
C ASP A 802 -9.57 -41.61 -40.88
N ASP A 803 -10.49 -40.67 -40.71
CA ASP A 803 -11.75 -40.91 -40.00
C ASP A 803 -12.64 -39.65 -40.17
N SER A 804 -13.26 -39.60 -41.33
CA SER A 804 -14.47 -38.79 -41.49
C SER A 804 -15.37 -39.45 -42.53
N ARG A 805 -16.12 -40.50 -42.13
CA ARG A 805 -17.39 -40.93 -42.74
C ARG A 805 -17.96 -42.11 -41.93
N ASN A 806 -18.94 -41.82 -41.18
CA ASN A 806 -20.13 -42.60 -40.83
C ASN A 806 -20.44 -42.53 -39.34
N SER A 807 -21.49 -41.82 -39.02
CA SER A 807 -22.75 -42.42 -38.59
C SER A 807 -23.71 -41.35 -38.09
N GLN A 808 -24.73 -41.14 -38.88
CA GLN A 808 -26.05 -40.72 -38.38
C GLN A 808 -26.64 -41.89 -37.57
N GLY A 809 -27.35 -41.53 -36.48
CA GLY A 809 -28.42 -42.43 -36.07
C GLY A 809 -28.57 -42.62 -34.56
N SER A 810 -29.66 -42.01 -34.05
CA SER A 810 -30.57 -42.48 -32.97
C SER A 810 -30.21 -42.18 -31.53
N ARG A 811 -30.86 -41.17 -30.95
CA ARG A 811 -32.05 -41.21 -30.06
C ARG A 811 -31.92 -42.03 -28.79
N SER A 812 -32.21 -41.29 -27.70
CA SER A 812 -32.93 -41.68 -26.46
C SER A 812 -32.14 -42.32 -25.33
N GLY A 813 -32.28 -41.65 -24.21
CA GLY A 813 -32.01 -42.12 -22.86
C GLY A 813 -31.62 -40.95 -21.92
#